data_6a86f45fc4ac35122bba0163467cb586
#
_entry.id   6a86f45fc4ac35122bba0163467cb586
#
_cell.length_a   1.000
_cell.length_b   1.000
_cell.length_c   1.000
_cell.angle_alpha   90.00
_cell.angle_beta   90.00
_cell.angle_gamma   90.00
#
_symmetry.space_group_name_H-M   'P 1'
#
loop_
_entity.id
_entity.type
_entity.pdbx_description
1 polymer ?
#
loop_
_entity_poly.entity_id
_entity_poly.type
_entity_poly.pdbx_seq_one_letter_code
_entity_poly.pdbx_strand_id
1 'polypeptide(L)'
;MPTPRLHPDTISAVRDRADIVDIVSEHVVLKKQGKDYVGLCPFHDDKSPSFSVSPAKQFYYCFSCGAGGNTYKFLMELGQRSFTDVVLELAKRYQVPVKTLEPEKRQALQRQLTLREQLYEILAITTSFYEHALRQEDGSAAWVYLTTQRGLTEETIQQFQLGYAPGGWQTLSGYLVDQKKFPVTLVEQAGLIVPRSSGSGYYDRFRDRLMIPIHDTRGRVIGFGGRALSEEDQPKYLNSPDTELFDKGQTLYGLDKARSAIAQQDRAVIVEGYFDVIALHAAGSPTAVAALGTACNANQVRQLLRYTESKQIILNFDADAAGVKAAQRAIHEVEAMAYRGEVQLRILNIPQGKDPDEFLQHHPIEAYKTLLEQAPLWIDWQIQQLIAGRDLAQADQFQQTSQQIVALLSEIANADTRTHYVRQCAELFSRGDGRLVPLLAENLMVQVRRQRRSPGGETARPKLAFTQTSTLEAAEAALLRVFIHSAEHRPEVLEMLEKRDLQFSFSHHRALWQTVRAQDVSELDDLAGWLRNAAAQSAALSQTQHLYYLDEKTRRDVLRAPLVIRAAAACIEQTLCEKRYRHFLQLWTESNQTQPADQLAYFQNQIYAEKRRIAELEKERQTTFEDLAQLPWVGVDSLV
;
A
#
# COMPACT_ATOMS: atom_id res chain seq x y z
N MET A 1 -8.64 -2.81 -24.35
CA MET A 1 -9.33 -3.42 -25.52
C MET A 1 -10.63 -4.04 -25.05
N PRO A 2 -11.74 -3.99 -25.80
CA PRO A 2 -12.98 -4.65 -25.39
C PRO A 2 -12.76 -6.16 -25.30
N THR A 3 -13.10 -6.74 -24.14
CA THR A 3 -12.99 -8.17 -23.87
C THR A 3 -13.91 -8.99 -24.79
N PRO A 4 -13.48 -10.12 -25.34
CA PRO A 4 -14.29 -10.93 -26.25
C PRO A 4 -15.52 -11.50 -25.54
N ARG A 5 -16.65 -11.53 -26.24
CA ARG A 5 -17.88 -12.15 -25.72
C ARG A 5 -17.77 -13.67 -25.79
N LEU A 6 -17.85 -14.31 -24.62
CA LEU A 6 -17.86 -15.76 -24.52
C LEU A 6 -19.22 -16.32 -24.95
N HIS A 7 -19.22 -17.52 -25.48
CA HIS A 7 -20.46 -18.22 -25.84
C HIS A 7 -21.25 -18.59 -24.56
N PRO A 8 -22.58 -18.43 -24.55
CA PRO A 8 -23.42 -18.80 -23.40
C PRO A 8 -23.22 -20.25 -22.91
N ASP A 9 -22.99 -21.19 -23.82
CA ASP A 9 -22.72 -22.61 -23.47
C ASP A 9 -21.48 -22.74 -22.58
N THR A 10 -20.40 -22.00 -22.86
CA THR A 10 -19.19 -22.04 -22.03
C THR A 10 -19.47 -21.50 -20.64
N ILE A 11 -20.21 -20.38 -20.55
CA ILE A 11 -20.57 -19.77 -19.27
C ILE A 11 -21.44 -20.73 -18.44
N SER A 12 -22.44 -21.36 -19.07
CA SER A 12 -23.29 -22.35 -18.38
C SER A 12 -22.50 -23.58 -17.94
N ALA A 13 -21.69 -24.16 -18.82
CA ALA A 13 -20.93 -25.37 -18.50
C ALA A 13 -19.89 -25.14 -17.37
N VAL A 14 -19.32 -23.94 -17.28
CA VAL A 14 -18.43 -23.57 -16.17
C VAL A 14 -19.24 -23.39 -14.88
N ARG A 15 -20.38 -22.70 -14.95
CA ARG A 15 -21.25 -22.48 -13.79
C ARG A 15 -21.72 -23.80 -13.17
N ASP A 16 -22.07 -24.76 -14.01
CA ASP A 16 -22.60 -26.06 -13.55
C ASP A 16 -21.53 -26.94 -12.90
N ARG A 17 -20.23 -26.66 -13.13
CA ARG A 17 -19.09 -27.38 -12.54
C ARG A 17 -18.40 -26.66 -11.39
N ALA A 18 -18.54 -25.34 -11.31
CA ALA A 18 -17.86 -24.53 -10.32
C ALA A 18 -18.72 -24.37 -9.07
N ASP A 19 -18.50 -25.24 -8.06
CA ASP A 19 -19.20 -25.13 -6.77
C ASP A 19 -18.74 -23.87 -6.02
N ILE A 20 -19.72 -23.08 -5.54
CA ILE A 20 -19.45 -21.80 -4.89
C ILE A 20 -18.78 -22.00 -3.53
N VAL A 21 -19.11 -23.06 -2.79
CA VAL A 21 -18.51 -23.30 -1.47
C VAL A 21 -17.03 -23.64 -1.62
N ASP A 22 -16.67 -24.47 -2.61
CA ASP A 22 -15.28 -24.82 -2.88
C ASP A 22 -14.46 -23.58 -3.25
N ILE A 23 -15.00 -22.72 -4.15
CA ILE A 23 -14.34 -21.51 -4.60
C ILE A 23 -14.19 -20.49 -3.46
N VAL A 24 -15.24 -20.28 -2.68
CA VAL A 24 -15.22 -19.30 -1.58
C VAL A 24 -14.31 -19.78 -0.44
N SER A 25 -14.30 -21.07 -0.14
CA SER A 25 -13.45 -21.65 0.91
C SER A 25 -11.95 -21.47 0.66
N GLU A 26 -11.53 -21.25 -0.58
CA GLU A 26 -10.13 -20.93 -0.90
C GLU A 26 -9.71 -19.52 -0.42
N HIS A 27 -10.68 -18.66 -0.14
CA HIS A 27 -10.46 -17.26 0.13
C HIS A 27 -11.02 -16.79 1.48
N VAL A 28 -12.00 -17.50 2.03
CA VAL A 28 -12.72 -17.15 3.25
C VAL A 28 -12.89 -18.40 4.12
N VAL A 29 -12.65 -18.27 5.40
CA VAL A 29 -12.97 -19.35 6.37
C VAL A 29 -14.47 -19.45 6.51
N LEU A 30 -15.04 -20.57 6.06
CA LEU A 30 -16.46 -20.84 6.11
C LEU A 30 -16.79 -21.85 7.22
N LYS A 31 -17.77 -21.52 8.07
CA LYS A 31 -18.35 -22.43 9.06
C LYS A 31 -19.75 -22.84 8.63
N LYS A 32 -20.07 -24.13 8.73
CA LYS A 32 -21.40 -24.63 8.39
C LYS A 32 -22.41 -24.18 9.44
N GLN A 33 -23.47 -23.52 8.99
CA GLN A 33 -24.58 -23.09 9.82
C GLN A 33 -25.92 -23.52 9.20
N GLY A 34 -26.48 -24.60 9.67
CA GLY A 34 -27.68 -25.19 9.10
C GLY A 34 -27.47 -25.74 7.68
N LYS A 35 -28.17 -25.18 6.70
CA LYS A 35 -28.08 -25.55 5.28
C LYS A 35 -27.05 -24.75 4.51
N ASP A 36 -26.60 -23.64 5.05
CA ASP A 36 -25.67 -22.70 4.43
C ASP A 36 -24.33 -22.66 5.16
N TYR A 37 -23.36 -21.95 4.60
CA TYR A 37 -22.07 -21.68 5.21
C TYR A 37 -21.96 -20.19 5.52
N VAL A 38 -21.30 -19.83 6.63
CA VAL A 38 -21.17 -18.44 7.09
C VAL A 38 -19.72 -18.13 7.37
N GLY A 39 -19.27 -16.92 7.04
CA GLY A 39 -17.92 -16.41 7.29
C GLY A 39 -17.89 -14.88 7.35
N LEU A 40 -16.69 -14.33 7.49
CA LEU A 40 -16.46 -12.88 7.41
C LEU A 40 -16.50 -12.45 5.95
N CYS A 41 -17.11 -11.31 5.65
CA CYS A 41 -17.23 -10.81 4.28
C CYS A 41 -15.87 -10.32 3.75
N PRO A 42 -15.42 -10.78 2.56
CA PRO A 42 -14.16 -10.32 1.99
C PRO A 42 -14.26 -8.97 1.28
N PHE A 43 -15.47 -8.38 1.16
CA PHE A 43 -15.73 -7.16 0.38
C PHE A 43 -15.90 -5.91 1.23
N HIS A 44 -16.11 -6.06 2.55
CA HIS A 44 -16.18 -4.96 3.50
C HIS A 44 -15.62 -5.40 4.84
N ASP A 45 -15.40 -4.45 5.74
CA ASP A 45 -14.97 -4.73 7.10
C ASP A 45 -16.11 -5.33 7.91
N ASP A 46 -16.03 -6.64 8.11
CA ASP A 46 -17.04 -7.41 8.82
C ASP A 46 -16.61 -7.67 10.26
N LYS A 47 -17.43 -7.23 11.21
CA LYS A 47 -17.18 -7.44 12.65
C LYS A 47 -17.81 -8.72 13.18
N SER A 48 -18.71 -9.32 12.43
CA SER A 48 -19.42 -10.54 12.78
C SER A 48 -19.71 -11.32 11.49
N PRO A 49 -19.77 -12.66 11.52
CA PRO A 49 -20.02 -13.44 10.32
C PRO A 49 -21.35 -13.08 9.66
N SER A 50 -21.30 -12.16 8.69
CA SER A 50 -22.48 -11.69 7.94
C SER A 50 -22.51 -12.20 6.49
N PHE A 51 -21.45 -12.90 6.06
CA PHE A 51 -21.31 -13.41 4.72
C PHE A 51 -21.82 -14.86 4.66
N SER A 52 -22.94 -15.07 3.99
CA SER A 52 -23.58 -16.37 3.84
C SER A 52 -23.38 -16.94 2.43
N VAL A 53 -23.07 -18.24 2.34
CA VAL A 53 -22.88 -18.97 1.09
C VAL A 53 -23.84 -20.14 1.06
N SER A 54 -24.75 -20.16 0.09
CA SER A 54 -25.75 -21.20 -0.08
C SER A 54 -25.35 -22.20 -1.16
N PRO A 55 -24.98 -23.44 -0.81
CA PRO A 55 -24.63 -24.45 -1.80
C PRO A 55 -25.82 -24.83 -2.68
N ALA A 56 -27.03 -24.82 -2.12
CA ALA A 56 -28.24 -25.19 -2.88
C ALA A 56 -28.61 -24.13 -3.94
N LYS A 57 -28.31 -22.85 -3.67
CA LYS A 57 -28.60 -21.72 -4.58
C LYS A 57 -27.41 -21.35 -5.44
N GLN A 58 -26.22 -21.89 -5.15
CA GLN A 58 -24.93 -21.47 -5.77
C GLN A 58 -24.77 -19.95 -5.74
N PHE A 59 -25.00 -19.36 -4.55
CA PHE A 59 -25.07 -17.92 -4.36
C PHE A 59 -24.50 -17.52 -3.00
N TYR A 60 -23.79 -16.40 -2.94
CA TYR A 60 -23.38 -15.76 -1.69
C TYR A 60 -24.15 -14.46 -1.47
N TYR A 61 -24.31 -14.09 -0.21
CA TYR A 61 -24.89 -12.82 0.18
C TYR A 61 -24.33 -12.35 1.52
N CYS A 62 -23.94 -11.09 1.57
CA CYS A 62 -23.54 -10.44 2.81
C CYS A 62 -24.70 -9.60 3.35
N PHE A 63 -25.17 -9.90 4.55
CA PHE A 63 -26.27 -9.20 5.19
C PHE A 63 -25.89 -7.80 5.72
N SER A 64 -24.57 -7.50 5.85
CA SER A 64 -24.09 -6.21 6.31
C SER A 64 -23.89 -5.21 5.17
N CYS A 65 -23.21 -5.58 4.08
CA CYS A 65 -22.90 -4.64 3.00
C CYS A 65 -23.75 -4.83 1.74
N GLY A 66 -24.61 -5.87 1.71
CA GLY A 66 -25.45 -6.15 0.55
C GLY A 66 -24.72 -6.78 -0.65
N ALA A 67 -23.40 -7.02 -0.55
CA ALA A 67 -22.67 -7.71 -1.60
C ALA A 67 -23.24 -9.12 -1.79
N GLY A 68 -23.57 -9.47 -3.03
CA GLY A 68 -24.17 -10.76 -3.31
C GLY A 68 -24.03 -11.13 -4.77
N GLY A 69 -23.95 -12.42 -5.05
CA GLY A 69 -23.78 -12.93 -6.41
C GLY A 69 -23.44 -14.40 -6.48
N ASN A 70 -23.14 -14.84 -7.67
CA ASN A 70 -22.68 -16.18 -7.97
C ASN A 70 -21.13 -16.28 -7.90
N THR A 71 -20.60 -17.46 -8.17
CA THR A 71 -19.15 -17.74 -8.21
C THR A 71 -18.37 -16.76 -9.09
N TYR A 72 -18.92 -16.34 -10.23
CA TYR A 72 -18.26 -15.37 -11.11
C TYR A 72 -18.13 -14.00 -10.46
N LYS A 73 -19.25 -13.49 -9.94
CA LYS A 73 -19.27 -12.18 -9.30
C LYS A 73 -18.36 -12.14 -8.08
N PHE A 74 -18.31 -13.22 -7.30
CA PHE A 74 -17.40 -13.37 -6.19
C PHE A 74 -15.93 -13.19 -6.62
N LEU A 75 -15.48 -13.93 -7.63
CA LEU A 75 -14.09 -13.85 -8.09
C LEU A 75 -13.76 -12.54 -8.82
N MET A 76 -14.75 -11.93 -9.49
CA MET A 76 -14.58 -10.60 -10.12
C MET A 76 -14.33 -9.52 -9.07
N GLU A 77 -15.18 -9.46 -8.05
CA GLU A 77 -15.08 -8.46 -6.98
C GLU A 77 -13.84 -8.68 -6.11
N LEU A 78 -13.53 -9.95 -5.78
CA LEU A 78 -12.38 -10.30 -4.96
C LEU A 78 -11.04 -9.95 -5.62
N GLY A 79 -10.92 -10.19 -6.93
CA GLY A 79 -9.68 -10.02 -7.69
C GLY A 79 -9.65 -8.77 -8.57
N GLN A 80 -10.69 -7.91 -8.55
CA GLN A 80 -10.88 -6.79 -9.49
C GLN A 80 -10.68 -7.20 -10.96
N ARG A 81 -11.24 -8.37 -11.32
CA ARG A 81 -11.01 -9.03 -12.61
C ARG A 81 -12.24 -8.93 -13.51
N SER A 82 -12.01 -8.99 -14.83
CA SER A 82 -13.12 -9.00 -15.76
C SER A 82 -13.90 -10.33 -15.69
N PHE A 83 -15.20 -10.27 -16.06
CA PHE A 83 -16.03 -11.48 -16.16
C PHE A 83 -15.41 -12.53 -17.08
N THR A 84 -14.85 -12.10 -18.18
CA THR A 84 -14.22 -12.97 -19.18
C THR A 84 -13.02 -13.71 -18.58
N ASP A 85 -12.14 -13.01 -17.84
CA ASP A 85 -10.95 -13.61 -17.22
C ASP A 85 -11.34 -14.68 -16.19
N VAL A 86 -12.36 -14.39 -15.38
CA VAL A 86 -12.88 -15.32 -14.37
C VAL A 86 -13.47 -16.57 -15.01
N VAL A 87 -14.32 -16.40 -16.03
CA VAL A 87 -14.93 -17.56 -16.73
C VAL A 87 -13.86 -18.43 -17.39
N LEU A 88 -12.83 -17.84 -17.97
CA LEU A 88 -11.77 -18.56 -18.65
C LEU A 88 -10.87 -19.33 -17.67
N GLU A 89 -10.54 -18.72 -16.54
CA GLU A 89 -9.80 -19.43 -15.49
C GLU A 89 -10.58 -20.64 -14.97
N LEU A 90 -11.87 -20.46 -14.68
CA LEU A 90 -12.72 -21.55 -14.23
C LEU A 90 -12.91 -22.59 -15.33
N ALA A 91 -13.05 -22.18 -16.60
CA ALA A 91 -13.14 -23.10 -17.74
C ALA A 91 -11.90 -24.00 -17.82
N LYS A 92 -10.70 -23.44 -17.62
CA LYS A 92 -9.46 -24.21 -17.57
C LYS A 92 -9.45 -25.15 -16.37
N ARG A 93 -9.75 -24.65 -15.18
CA ARG A 93 -9.75 -25.41 -13.92
C ARG A 93 -10.67 -26.64 -14.01
N TYR A 94 -11.87 -26.46 -14.57
CA TYR A 94 -12.88 -27.51 -14.69
C TYR A 94 -12.89 -28.21 -16.06
N GLN A 95 -11.85 -27.97 -16.88
CA GLN A 95 -11.67 -28.58 -18.20
C GLN A 95 -12.89 -28.42 -19.13
N VAL A 96 -13.48 -27.22 -19.12
CA VAL A 96 -14.60 -26.86 -20.00
C VAL A 96 -14.05 -26.28 -21.31
N PRO A 97 -14.41 -26.81 -22.48
CA PRO A 97 -13.98 -26.25 -23.76
C PRO A 97 -14.56 -24.86 -23.97
N VAL A 98 -13.68 -23.90 -24.28
CA VAL A 98 -14.07 -22.49 -24.46
C VAL A 98 -14.54 -22.23 -25.89
N LYS A 99 -15.81 -21.85 -26.04
CA LYS A 99 -16.38 -21.34 -27.28
C LYS A 99 -16.49 -19.82 -27.19
N THR A 100 -16.15 -19.07 -28.26
CA THR A 100 -16.26 -17.62 -28.35
C THR A 100 -17.11 -17.22 -29.54
N LEU A 101 -17.80 -16.08 -29.44
CA LEU A 101 -18.67 -15.54 -30.50
C LEU A 101 -17.88 -14.85 -31.62
N GLU A 102 -16.61 -14.46 -31.38
CA GLU A 102 -15.77 -13.71 -32.31
C GLU A 102 -14.40 -14.39 -32.51
N PRO A 103 -14.14 -14.99 -33.71
CA PRO A 103 -12.91 -15.74 -33.96
C PRO A 103 -11.60 -14.95 -33.85
N GLU A 104 -11.62 -13.66 -34.21
CA GLU A 104 -10.40 -12.82 -34.22
C GLU A 104 -9.94 -12.44 -32.81
N LYS A 105 -10.86 -12.19 -31.91
CA LYS A 105 -10.55 -11.88 -30.49
C LYS A 105 -10.18 -13.14 -29.69
N ARG A 106 -10.52 -14.32 -30.19
CA ARG A 106 -10.12 -15.61 -29.60
C ARG A 106 -8.61 -15.77 -29.56
N GLN A 107 -7.90 -15.36 -30.62
CA GLN A 107 -6.43 -15.46 -30.68
C GLN A 107 -5.75 -14.51 -29.70
N ALA A 108 -6.25 -13.28 -29.53
CA ALA A 108 -5.65 -12.33 -28.60
C ALA A 108 -5.80 -12.80 -27.15
N LEU A 109 -6.98 -13.29 -26.77
CA LEU A 109 -7.26 -13.84 -25.44
C LEU A 109 -6.46 -15.10 -25.17
N GLN A 110 -6.40 -16.02 -26.14
CA GLN A 110 -5.61 -17.24 -26.03
C GLN A 110 -4.12 -16.94 -25.94
N ARG A 111 -3.64 -15.88 -26.60
CA ARG A 111 -2.26 -15.38 -26.46
C ARG A 111 -2.00 -14.85 -25.05
N GLN A 112 -2.93 -14.13 -24.45
CA GLN A 112 -2.75 -13.56 -23.10
C GLN A 112 -2.78 -14.65 -22.02
N LEU A 113 -3.67 -15.61 -22.11
CA LEU A 113 -3.70 -16.79 -21.23
C LEU A 113 -2.43 -17.64 -21.42
N THR A 114 -2.03 -17.86 -22.68
CA THR A 114 -0.81 -18.57 -23.01
C THR A 114 0.43 -17.85 -22.47
N LEU A 115 0.43 -16.50 -22.45
CA LEU A 115 1.53 -15.71 -21.86
C LEU A 115 1.70 -16.01 -20.37
N ARG A 116 0.64 -15.88 -19.57
CA ARG A 116 0.73 -16.15 -18.12
C ARG A 116 1.16 -17.59 -17.83
N GLU A 117 0.65 -18.55 -18.60
CA GLU A 117 1.06 -19.96 -18.49
C GLU A 117 2.53 -20.17 -18.81
N GLN A 118 3.02 -19.56 -19.88
CA GLN A 118 4.42 -19.62 -20.26
C GLN A 118 5.32 -18.95 -19.19
N LEU A 119 4.88 -17.82 -18.61
CA LEU A 119 5.63 -17.19 -17.52
C LEU A 119 5.69 -18.09 -16.27
N TYR A 120 4.58 -18.74 -15.88
CA TYR A 120 4.61 -19.71 -14.79
C TYR A 120 5.53 -20.90 -15.08
N GLU A 121 5.52 -21.42 -16.31
CA GLU A 121 6.38 -22.52 -16.73
C GLU A 121 7.87 -22.11 -16.67
N ILE A 122 8.21 -20.94 -17.18
CA ILE A 122 9.58 -20.40 -17.13
C ILE A 122 10.05 -20.26 -15.67
N LEU A 123 9.23 -19.70 -14.80
CA LEU A 123 9.58 -19.51 -13.38
C LEU A 123 9.72 -20.85 -12.65
N ALA A 124 8.86 -21.84 -12.94
CA ALA A 124 8.96 -23.18 -12.36
C ALA A 124 10.26 -23.90 -12.81
N ILE A 125 10.59 -23.82 -14.10
CA ILE A 125 11.83 -24.38 -14.65
C ILE A 125 13.06 -23.66 -14.05
N THR A 126 12.97 -22.34 -13.89
CA THR A 126 14.02 -21.54 -13.25
C THR A 126 14.22 -21.94 -11.78
N THR A 127 13.14 -22.19 -11.06
CA THR A 127 13.21 -22.70 -9.68
C THR A 127 13.97 -24.01 -9.62
N SER A 128 13.59 -24.98 -10.45
CA SER A 128 14.29 -26.28 -10.52
C SER A 128 15.75 -26.14 -10.92
N PHE A 129 16.06 -25.20 -11.81
CA PHE A 129 17.45 -24.89 -12.18
C PHE A 129 18.24 -24.37 -10.97
N TYR A 130 17.70 -23.43 -10.20
CA TYR A 130 18.36 -22.89 -9.01
C TYR A 130 18.48 -23.92 -7.88
N GLU A 131 17.45 -24.76 -7.65
CA GLU A 131 17.51 -25.86 -6.69
C GLU A 131 18.59 -26.88 -7.04
N HIS A 132 18.74 -27.18 -8.34
CA HIS A 132 19.81 -28.05 -8.83
C HIS A 132 21.18 -27.40 -8.65
N ALA A 133 21.34 -26.13 -9.03
CA ALA A 133 22.60 -25.40 -8.91
C ALA A 133 23.08 -25.28 -7.46
N LEU A 134 22.16 -25.16 -6.49
CA LEU A 134 22.49 -25.14 -5.07
C LEU A 134 23.23 -26.43 -4.61
N ARG A 135 22.94 -27.57 -5.25
CA ARG A 135 23.52 -28.88 -4.92
C ARG A 135 24.79 -29.23 -5.72
N GLN A 136 25.20 -28.30 -6.61
CA GLN A 136 26.47 -28.44 -7.35
C GLN A 136 27.63 -27.78 -6.62
N GLU A 137 28.85 -27.98 -7.11
CA GLU A 137 30.08 -27.42 -6.54
C GLU A 137 30.00 -25.87 -6.43
N ASP A 138 29.47 -25.20 -7.47
CA ASP A 138 29.32 -23.75 -7.50
C ASP A 138 28.35 -23.23 -6.40
N GLY A 139 27.39 -24.05 -5.97
CA GLY A 139 26.43 -23.72 -4.92
C GLY A 139 26.90 -24.02 -3.50
N SER A 140 28.11 -24.57 -3.31
CA SER A 140 28.61 -25.03 -2.00
C SER A 140 28.64 -23.93 -0.94
N ALA A 141 29.02 -22.71 -1.28
CA ALA A 141 29.01 -21.57 -0.37
C ALA A 141 27.56 -21.22 0.10
N ALA A 142 26.60 -21.26 -0.82
CA ALA A 142 25.19 -21.03 -0.50
C ALA A 142 24.60 -22.16 0.37
N TRP A 143 25.01 -23.42 0.09
CA TRP A 143 24.62 -24.58 0.89
C TRP A 143 25.16 -24.49 2.33
N VAL A 144 26.43 -24.18 2.50
CA VAL A 144 27.06 -23.98 3.83
C VAL A 144 26.38 -22.81 4.57
N TYR A 145 26.09 -21.74 3.86
CA TYR A 145 25.34 -20.62 4.45
C TYR A 145 24.00 -21.05 5.02
N LEU A 146 23.21 -21.81 4.26
CA LEU A 146 21.89 -22.28 4.69
C LEU A 146 21.97 -23.27 5.85
N THR A 147 22.86 -24.27 5.76
CA THR A 147 22.94 -25.36 6.74
C THR A 147 23.72 -25.00 8.00
N THR A 148 24.78 -24.22 7.88
CA THR A 148 25.67 -23.92 9.01
C THR A 148 25.36 -22.57 9.64
N GLN A 149 25.22 -21.51 8.84
CA GLN A 149 24.98 -20.18 9.40
C GLN A 149 23.51 -19.94 9.75
N ARG A 150 22.57 -20.51 8.96
CA ARG A 150 21.12 -20.39 9.21
C ARG A 150 20.53 -21.62 9.90
N GLY A 151 21.28 -22.70 10.04
CA GLY A 151 20.82 -23.91 10.74
C GLY A 151 19.60 -24.60 10.11
N LEU A 152 19.35 -24.38 8.81
CA LEU A 152 18.18 -24.93 8.13
C LEU A 152 18.41 -26.41 7.80
N THR A 153 17.35 -27.21 7.98
CA THR A 153 17.34 -28.62 7.56
C THR A 153 17.13 -28.74 6.05
N GLU A 154 17.50 -29.88 5.47
CA GLU A 154 17.26 -30.14 4.06
C GLU A 154 15.77 -30.10 3.70
N GLU A 155 14.89 -30.59 4.59
CA GLU A 155 13.45 -30.53 4.43
C GLU A 155 12.95 -29.07 4.33
N THR A 156 13.49 -28.18 5.16
CA THR A 156 13.15 -26.74 5.11
C THR A 156 13.63 -26.12 3.80
N ILE A 157 14.86 -26.42 3.39
CA ILE A 157 15.44 -25.92 2.13
C ILE A 157 14.56 -26.37 0.95
N GLN A 158 14.13 -27.62 0.95
CA GLN A 158 13.25 -28.18 -0.08
C GLN A 158 11.82 -27.60 0.00
N GLN A 159 11.25 -27.47 1.20
CA GLN A 159 9.91 -26.90 1.41
C GLN A 159 9.78 -25.48 0.86
N PHE A 160 10.85 -24.66 1.03
CA PHE A 160 10.91 -23.30 0.53
C PHE A 160 11.53 -23.20 -0.86
N GLN A 161 11.94 -24.32 -1.47
CA GLN A 161 12.54 -24.41 -2.79
C GLN A 161 13.75 -23.49 -2.96
N LEU A 162 14.57 -23.36 -1.88
CA LEU A 162 15.73 -22.48 -1.90
C LEU A 162 16.74 -22.99 -2.92
N GLY A 163 17.38 -22.06 -3.63
CA GLY A 163 18.27 -22.35 -4.71
C GLY A 163 19.49 -21.43 -4.74
N TYR A 164 20.30 -21.57 -5.77
CA TYR A 164 21.45 -20.72 -6.02
C TYR A 164 21.47 -20.28 -7.48
N ALA A 165 21.68 -19.00 -7.72
CA ALA A 165 21.91 -18.46 -9.05
C ALA A 165 23.43 -18.46 -9.30
N PRO A 166 23.95 -19.31 -10.20
CA PRO A 166 25.38 -19.38 -10.48
C PRO A 166 25.93 -18.04 -10.96
N GLY A 167 27.22 -17.83 -10.75
CA GLY A 167 27.96 -16.71 -11.31
C GLY A 167 27.94 -16.73 -12.84
N GLY A 168 28.30 -15.61 -13.46
CA GLY A 168 28.28 -15.47 -14.90
C GLY A 168 27.10 -14.64 -15.41
N TRP A 169 27.32 -14.04 -16.57
CA TRP A 169 26.38 -13.03 -17.12
C TRP A 169 25.20 -13.64 -17.88
N GLN A 170 25.31 -14.89 -18.32
CA GLN A 170 24.34 -15.53 -19.21
C GLN A 170 24.16 -17.03 -18.90
N THR A 171 24.33 -17.44 -17.66
CA THR A 171 24.22 -18.85 -17.23
C THR A 171 22.76 -19.31 -17.28
N LEU A 172 21.84 -18.57 -16.67
CA LEU A 172 20.41 -18.86 -16.72
C LEU A 172 19.82 -18.61 -18.11
N SER A 173 20.15 -17.47 -18.72
CA SER A 173 19.62 -17.14 -20.05
C SER A 173 20.07 -18.15 -21.11
N GLY A 174 21.31 -18.63 -21.08
CA GLY A 174 21.77 -19.72 -21.93
C GLY A 174 20.99 -21.01 -21.71
N TYR A 175 20.69 -21.35 -20.46
CA TYR A 175 19.83 -22.51 -20.17
C TYR A 175 18.40 -22.35 -20.71
N LEU A 176 17.76 -21.23 -20.42
CA LEU A 176 16.36 -21.01 -20.82
C LEU A 176 16.20 -20.79 -22.34
N VAL A 177 17.07 -19.98 -22.94
CA VAL A 177 16.94 -19.60 -24.37
C VAL A 177 17.56 -20.65 -25.28
N ASP A 178 18.81 -21.08 -24.99
CA ASP A 178 19.56 -21.95 -25.92
C ASP A 178 19.21 -23.43 -25.74
N GLN A 179 18.97 -23.89 -24.51
CA GLN A 179 18.64 -25.30 -24.27
C GLN A 179 17.13 -25.55 -24.23
N LYS A 180 16.36 -24.74 -23.47
CA LYS A 180 14.90 -24.90 -23.32
C LYS A 180 14.10 -24.23 -24.43
N LYS A 181 14.74 -23.41 -25.27
CA LYS A 181 14.14 -22.76 -26.46
C LYS A 181 13.03 -21.77 -26.14
N PHE A 182 13.02 -21.16 -24.96
CA PHE A 182 12.07 -20.08 -24.67
C PHE A 182 12.47 -18.80 -25.42
N PRO A 183 11.48 -18.05 -25.93
CA PRO A 183 11.74 -16.73 -26.50
C PRO A 183 12.35 -15.78 -25.46
N VAL A 184 13.41 -15.07 -25.85
CA VAL A 184 14.12 -14.11 -24.99
C VAL A 184 13.16 -13.08 -24.36
N THR A 185 12.19 -12.60 -25.14
CA THR A 185 11.15 -11.66 -24.69
C THR A 185 10.30 -12.19 -23.54
N LEU A 186 10.01 -13.49 -23.51
CA LEU A 186 9.28 -14.10 -22.40
C LEU A 186 10.14 -14.22 -21.13
N VAL A 187 11.42 -14.53 -21.30
CA VAL A 187 12.39 -14.60 -20.19
C VAL A 187 12.61 -13.21 -19.56
N GLU A 188 12.61 -12.15 -20.40
CA GLU A 188 12.63 -10.76 -19.95
C GLU A 188 11.35 -10.39 -19.21
N GLN A 189 10.17 -10.72 -19.76
CA GLN A 189 8.87 -10.47 -19.13
C GLN A 189 8.70 -11.23 -17.80
N ALA A 190 9.37 -12.38 -17.64
CA ALA A 190 9.46 -13.09 -16.37
C ALA A 190 10.38 -12.40 -15.33
N GLY A 191 11.07 -11.33 -15.72
CA GLY A 191 11.96 -10.57 -14.85
C GLY A 191 13.27 -11.27 -14.52
N LEU A 192 13.70 -12.24 -15.34
CA LEU A 192 14.90 -13.06 -15.11
C LEU A 192 16.15 -12.51 -15.78
N ILE A 193 15.99 -11.74 -16.85
CA ILE A 193 17.08 -11.10 -17.58
C ILE A 193 16.82 -9.60 -17.73
N VAL A 194 17.89 -8.85 -17.98
CA VAL A 194 17.86 -7.40 -18.14
C VAL A 194 18.56 -7.03 -19.45
N PRO A 195 17.96 -6.17 -20.29
CA PRO A 195 18.64 -5.68 -21.50
C PRO A 195 19.84 -4.84 -21.11
N ARG A 196 20.92 -4.93 -21.91
CA ARG A 196 22.12 -4.11 -21.71
C ARG A 196 21.84 -2.67 -22.08
N SER A 197 22.31 -1.74 -21.28
CA SER A 197 22.16 -0.29 -21.52
C SER A 197 23.00 0.21 -22.71
N SER A 198 24.08 -0.50 -23.03
CA SER A 198 24.97 -0.20 -24.15
C SER A 198 25.18 -1.47 -24.99
N GLY A 199 24.74 -1.44 -26.27
CA GLY A 199 24.89 -2.56 -27.19
C GLY A 199 23.64 -3.48 -27.24
N SER A 200 23.77 -4.56 -28.03
CA SER A 200 22.73 -5.61 -28.13
C SER A 200 22.98 -6.70 -27.09
N GLY A 201 21.90 -7.31 -26.57
CA GLY A 201 21.96 -8.49 -25.72
C GLY A 201 21.40 -8.26 -24.31
N TYR A 202 21.40 -9.32 -23.54
CA TYR A 202 20.84 -9.41 -22.19
C TYR A 202 21.87 -9.97 -21.23
N TYR A 203 21.62 -9.81 -19.92
CA TYR A 203 22.34 -10.46 -18.85
C TYR A 203 21.37 -10.96 -17.79
N ASP A 204 21.76 -12.01 -17.08
CA ASP A 204 20.97 -12.60 -16.02
C ASP A 204 20.82 -11.61 -14.87
N ARG A 205 19.59 -11.39 -14.41
CA ARG A 205 19.28 -10.47 -13.31
C ARG A 205 19.92 -10.92 -12.00
N PHE A 206 19.85 -12.22 -11.72
CA PHE A 206 20.39 -12.83 -10.51
C PHE A 206 21.68 -13.58 -10.85
N ARG A 207 22.75 -13.23 -10.17
CA ARG A 207 24.09 -13.83 -10.34
C ARG A 207 24.76 -13.91 -8.99
N ASP A 208 25.37 -15.03 -8.70
CA ASP A 208 26.06 -15.31 -7.44
C ASP A 208 25.22 -14.96 -6.20
N ARG A 209 23.96 -15.42 -6.21
CA ARG A 209 22.99 -15.13 -5.15
C ARG A 209 22.27 -16.38 -4.70
N LEU A 210 22.01 -16.45 -3.40
CA LEU A 210 21.05 -17.38 -2.85
C LEU A 210 19.64 -16.98 -3.29
N MET A 211 18.92 -17.93 -3.89
CA MET A 211 17.62 -17.68 -4.51
C MET A 211 16.47 -18.16 -3.62
N ILE A 212 15.50 -17.31 -3.47
CA ILE A 212 14.31 -17.52 -2.63
C ILE A 212 13.10 -17.33 -3.53
N PRO A 213 12.41 -18.41 -3.94
CA PRO A 213 11.22 -18.31 -4.75
C PRO A 213 10.06 -17.65 -4.00
N ILE A 214 9.34 -16.76 -4.67
CA ILE A 214 8.16 -16.09 -4.17
C ILE A 214 6.94 -16.75 -4.82
N HIS A 215 5.96 -17.17 -4.00
CA HIS A 215 4.80 -17.91 -4.46
C HIS A 215 3.52 -17.07 -4.41
N ASP A 216 2.59 -17.35 -5.32
CA ASP A 216 1.21 -16.91 -5.18
C ASP A 216 0.47 -17.75 -4.12
N THR A 217 -0.73 -17.36 -3.75
CA THR A 217 -1.54 -18.08 -2.75
C THR A 217 -1.87 -19.53 -3.15
N ARG A 218 -1.62 -19.94 -4.40
CA ARG A 218 -1.77 -21.32 -4.89
C ARG A 218 -0.48 -22.12 -4.87
N GLY A 219 0.62 -21.53 -4.42
CA GLY A 219 1.94 -22.16 -4.35
C GLY A 219 2.69 -22.19 -5.69
N ARG A 220 2.29 -21.39 -6.69
CA ARG A 220 3.02 -21.25 -7.96
C ARG A 220 4.03 -20.12 -7.82
N VAL A 221 5.23 -20.33 -8.35
CA VAL A 221 6.27 -19.31 -8.33
C VAL A 221 5.90 -18.14 -9.24
N ILE A 222 5.98 -16.93 -8.72
CA ILE A 222 5.66 -15.66 -9.41
C ILE A 222 6.86 -14.72 -9.51
N GLY A 223 7.93 -14.99 -8.79
CA GLY A 223 9.15 -14.20 -8.79
C GLY A 223 10.18 -14.77 -7.81
N PHE A 224 11.25 -14.03 -7.62
CA PHE A 224 12.36 -14.43 -6.76
C PHE A 224 12.88 -13.27 -5.93
N GLY A 225 13.36 -13.58 -4.71
CA GLY A 225 14.30 -12.79 -3.95
C GLY A 225 15.69 -13.39 -4.11
N GLY A 226 16.72 -12.56 -4.33
CA GLY A 226 18.11 -12.99 -4.43
C GLY A 226 18.95 -12.34 -3.33
N ARG A 227 19.50 -13.12 -2.38
CA ARG A 227 20.36 -12.62 -1.32
C ARG A 227 21.82 -12.74 -1.75
N ALA A 228 22.58 -11.65 -1.63
CA ALA A 228 24.02 -11.65 -1.84
C ALA A 228 24.72 -12.53 -0.77
N LEU A 229 25.70 -13.31 -1.19
CA LEU A 229 26.53 -14.14 -0.31
C LEU A 229 27.78 -13.39 0.16
N SER A 230 28.27 -12.44 -0.64
CA SER A 230 29.37 -11.54 -0.27
C SER A 230 28.80 -10.19 0.21
N GLU A 231 29.50 -9.53 1.15
CA GLU A 231 29.17 -8.16 1.60
C GLU A 231 29.48 -7.11 0.53
N GLU A 232 30.35 -7.42 -0.42
CA GLU A 232 30.69 -6.54 -1.55
C GLU A 232 29.56 -6.44 -2.59
N ASP A 233 28.68 -7.45 -2.65
CA ASP A 233 27.60 -7.53 -3.63
C ASP A 233 26.37 -6.74 -3.18
N GLN A 234 26.22 -5.55 -3.70
CA GLN A 234 25.04 -4.70 -3.43
C GLN A 234 23.97 -4.84 -4.53
N PRO A 235 22.67 -4.74 -4.19
CA PRO A 235 22.11 -4.68 -2.84
C PRO A 235 22.13 -6.05 -2.14
N LYS A 236 22.13 -6.08 -0.81
CA LYS A 236 22.07 -7.33 0.01
C LYS A 236 20.91 -8.24 -0.42
N TYR A 237 19.74 -7.65 -0.70
CA TYR A 237 18.59 -8.35 -1.28
C TYR A 237 18.17 -7.69 -2.59
N LEU A 238 18.03 -8.48 -3.63
CA LEU A 238 17.53 -8.10 -4.95
C LEU A 238 16.24 -8.88 -5.24
N ASN A 239 15.12 -8.21 -5.43
CA ASN A 239 13.86 -8.85 -5.79
C ASN A 239 13.61 -8.80 -7.30
N SER A 240 12.77 -9.70 -7.81
CA SER A 240 12.18 -9.57 -9.13
C SER A 240 11.55 -8.19 -9.31
N PRO A 241 11.55 -7.62 -10.52
CA PRO A 241 10.75 -6.44 -10.83
C PRO A 241 9.26 -6.80 -10.79
N ASP A 242 8.40 -5.80 -10.78
CA ASP A 242 6.99 -6.03 -11.01
C ASP A 242 6.77 -6.56 -12.42
N THR A 243 5.95 -7.62 -12.54
CA THR A 243 5.67 -8.33 -13.78
C THR A 243 4.17 -8.57 -13.93
N GLU A 244 3.74 -9.24 -15.01
CA GLU A 244 2.34 -9.68 -15.16
C GLU A 244 1.89 -10.65 -14.03
N LEU A 245 2.83 -11.34 -13.36
CA LEU A 245 2.56 -12.30 -12.30
C LEU A 245 2.86 -11.78 -10.90
N PHE A 246 3.74 -10.81 -10.75
CA PHE A 246 4.31 -10.37 -9.48
C PHE A 246 4.15 -8.87 -9.27
N ASP A 247 3.52 -8.49 -8.16
CA ASP A 247 3.38 -7.12 -7.65
C ASP A 247 3.83 -7.11 -6.18
N LYS A 248 4.91 -6.39 -5.90
CA LYS A 248 5.49 -6.29 -4.54
C LYS A 248 4.52 -5.70 -3.53
N GLY A 249 3.71 -4.73 -3.95
CA GLY A 249 2.75 -4.05 -3.08
C GLY A 249 1.57 -4.93 -2.68
N GLN A 250 1.34 -6.03 -3.39
CA GLN A 250 0.22 -6.93 -3.13
C GLN A 250 0.66 -8.32 -2.66
N THR A 251 1.94 -8.65 -2.77
CA THR A 251 2.44 -9.99 -2.44
C THR A 251 2.96 -10.03 -1.00
N LEU A 252 2.60 -11.08 -0.27
CA LEU A 252 3.17 -11.45 1.02
C LEU A 252 3.94 -12.76 0.86
N TYR A 253 5.22 -12.74 1.23
CA TYR A 253 6.07 -13.94 1.21
C TYR A 253 5.61 -14.95 2.26
N GLY A 254 5.55 -16.21 1.90
CA GLY A 254 5.16 -17.31 2.78
C GLY A 254 3.65 -17.46 2.99
N LEU A 255 2.80 -16.61 2.40
CA LEU A 255 1.35 -16.69 2.59
C LEU A 255 0.74 -17.98 2.04
N ASP A 256 1.28 -18.53 0.96
CA ASP A 256 0.90 -19.84 0.42
C ASP A 256 0.99 -20.95 1.46
N LYS A 257 2.01 -20.91 2.31
CA LYS A 257 2.28 -21.87 3.38
C LYS A 257 1.57 -21.51 4.70
N ALA A 258 1.46 -20.21 4.99
CA ALA A 258 0.93 -19.71 6.25
C ALA A 258 -0.60 -19.74 6.35
N ARG A 259 -1.34 -19.61 5.25
CA ARG A 259 -2.80 -19.38 5.23
C ARG A 259 -3.61 -20.37 6.07
N SER A 260 -3.29 -21.66 6.00
CA SER A 260 -3.99 -22.70 6.75
C SER A 260 -3.72 -22.59 8.25
N ALA A 261 -2.49 -22.30 8.64
CA ALA A 261 -2.10 -22.09 10.04
C ALA A 261 -2.68 -20.78 10.60
N ILE A 262 -2.71 -19.72 9.79
CA ILE A 262 -3.37 -18.45 10.15
C ILE A 262 -4.84 -18.70 10.47
N ALA A 263 -5.54 -19.45 9.61
CA ALA A 263 -6.95 -19.78 9.82
C ALA A 263 -7.18 -20.67 11.06
N GLN A 264 -6.26 -21.60 11.34
CA GLN A 264 -6.38 -22.49 12.50
C GLN A 264 -6.05 -21.81 13.83
N GLN A 265 -5.01 -20.95 13.83
CA GLN A 265 -4.54 -20.26 15.02
C GLN A 265 -5.20 -18.89 15.20
N ASP A 266 -6.00 -18.47 14.24
CA ASP A 266 -6.77 -17.23 14.20
C ASP A 266 -5.91 -15.96 14.43
N ARG A 267 -4.67 -15.99 13.93
CA ARG A 267 -3.71 -14.88 14.01
C ARG A 267 -2.70 -14.96 12.86
N ALA A 268 -2.22 -13.80 12.39
CA ALA A 268 -1.09 -13.72 11.46
C ALA A 268 0.05 -12.91 12.07
N VAL A 269 1.29 -13.31 11.76
CA VAL A 269 2.51 -12.60 12.18
C VAL A 269 3.18 -12.03 10.94
N ILE A 270 3.44 -10.72 10.94
CA ILE A 270 4.16 -10.04 9.87
C ILE A 270 5.57 -9.74 10.35
N VAL A 271 6.57 -10.24 9.63
CA VAL A 271 8.00 -10.02 9.89
C VAL A 271 8.63 -9.24 8.73
N GLU A 272 9.91 -8.82 8.87
CA GLU A 272 10.57 -7.99 7.87
C GLU A 272 11.17 -8.79 6.71
N GLY A 273 11.75 -9.94 6.99
CA GLY A 273 12.64 -10.66 6.07
C GLY A 273 12.17 -12.04 5.66
N TYR A 274 12.78 -12.53 4.57
CA TYR A 274 12.59 -13.89 4.08
C TYR A 274 13.00 -14.95 5.11
N PHE A 275 14.17 -14.76 5.73
CA PHE A 275 14.73 -15.72 6.68
C PHE A 275 13.95 -15.76 7.98
N ASP A 276 13.35 -14.66 8.40
CA ASP A 276 12.47 -14.65 9.56
C ASP A 276 11.26 -15.57 9.35
N VAL A 277 10.64 -15.50 8.16
CA VAL A 277 9.54 -16.40 7.79
C VAL A 277 10.02 -17.85 7.76
N ILE A 278 11.15 -18.12 7.10
CA ILE A 278 11.68 -19.48 6.96
C ILE A 278 12.01 -20.06 8.32
N ALA A 279 12.72 -19.32 9.18
CA ALA A 279 13.10 -19.76 10.53
C ALA A 279 11.87 -20.03 11.42
N LEU A 280 10.88 -19.14 11.40
CA LEU A 280 9.63 -19.32 12.16
C LEU A 280 8.85 -20.55 11.70
N HIS A 281 8.72 -20.75 10.39
CA HIS A 281 8.06 -21.94 9.84
C HIS A 281 8.82 -23.23 10.20
N ALA A 282 10.16 -23.24 10.07
CA ALA A 282 11.00 -24.37 10.43
C ALA A 282 10.89 -24.72 11.93
N ALA A 283 10.78 -23.69 12.78
CA ALA A 283 10.63 -23.87 14.23
C ALA A 283 9.19 -24.22 14.65
N GLY A 284 8.20 -24.31 13.76
CA GLY A 284 6.82 -24.67 14.09
C GLY A 284 5.91 -23.50 14.48
N SER A 285 6.21 -22.28 13.99
CA SER A 285 5.33 -21.11 14.02
C SER A 285 4.94 -20.69 12.61
N PRO A 286 4.09 -21.46 11.90
CA PRO A 286 3.84 -21.30 10.48
C PRO A 286 2.81 -20.21 10.12
N THR A 287 2.53 -19.26 11.03
CA THR A 287 1.64 -18.12 10.79
C THR A 287 2.38 -16.87 10.30
N ALA A 288 3.71 -16.97 10.13
CA ALA A 288 4.56 -15.86 9.74
C ALA A 288 4.53 -15.61 8.22
N VAL A 289 4.47 -14.34 7.85
CA VAL A 289 4.57 -13.82 6.46
C VAL A 289 5.44 -12.58 6.45
N ALA A 290 6.02 -12.22 5.30
CA ALA A 290 6.80 -11.00 5.18
C ALA A 290 6.34 -10.11 4.03
N ALA A 291 6.46 -8.79 4.23
CA ALA A 291 6.37 -7.80 3.16
C ALA A 291 7.71 -7.71 2.43
N LEU A 292 7.67 -7.59 1.08
CA LEU A 292 8.84 -7.74 0.22
C LEU A 292 9.64 -6.44 0.05
N GLY A 293 10.35 -6.02 1.10
CA GLY A 293 11.22 -4.83 1.07
C GLY A 293 10.47 -3.50 1.04
N THR A 294 9.19 -3.51 1.40
CA THR A 294 8.34 -2.33 1.60
C THR A 294 7.68 -2.41 2.97
N ALA A 295 7.28 -1.28 3.55
CA ALA A 295 6.42 -1.33 4.74
C ALA A 295 5.12 -2.08 4.40
N CYS A 296 4.64 -2.89 5.35
CA CYS A 296 3.36 -3.57 5.19
C CYS A 296 2.24 -2.53 4.99
N ASN A 297 1.45 -2.70 3.95
CA ASN A 297 0.39 -1.77 3.59
C ASN A 297 -1.02 -2.31 3.90
N ALA A 298 -2.03 -1.43 3.82
CA ALA A 298 -3.41 -1.77 4.12
C ALA A 298 -3.98 -2.91 3.24
N ASN A 299 -3.53 -3.05 1.99
CA ASN A 299 -4.00 -4.13 1.12
C ASN A 299 -3.46 -5.49 1.55
N GLN A 300 -2.20 -5.55 1.97
CA GLN A 300 -1.58 -6.75 2.51
C GLN A 300 -2.23 -7.17 3.83
N VAL A 301 -2.54 -6.20 4.72
CA VAL A 301 -3.29 -6.48 5.96
C VAL A 301 -4.70 -7.00 5.63
N ARG A 302 -5.46 -6.35 4.73
CA ARG A 302 -6.78 -6.85 4.30
C ARG A 302 -6.73 -8.26 3.73
N GLN A 303 -5.64 -8.61 3.05
CA GLN A 303 -5.44 -9.96 2.53
C GLN A 303 -5.33 -10.99 3.67
N LEU A 304 -4.59 -10.67 4.75
CA LEU A 304 -4.48 -11.54 5.92
C LEU A 304 -5.78 -11.64 6.71
N LEU A 305 -6.53 -10.55 6.84
CA LEU A 305 -7.81 -10.51 7.56
C LEU A 305 -8.88 -11.43 6.94
N ARG A 306 -8.70 -11.91 5.71
CA ARG A 306 -9.57 -12.91 5.10
C ARG A 306 -9.42 -14.30 5.72
N TYR A 307 -8.31 -14.55 6.40
CA TYR A 307 -7.98 -15.83 7.01
C TYR A 307 -8.12 -15.83 8.53
N THR A 308 -8.46 -14.70 9.18
CA THR A 308 -8.63 -14.59 10.64
C THR A 308 -10.04 -14.13 10.99
N GLU A 309 -10.64 -14.72 12.04
CA GLU A 309 -11.92 -14.28 12.62
C GLU A 309 -11.70 -13.20 13.69
N SER A 310 -10.67 -13.37 14.53
CA SER A 310 -10.29 -12.41 15.57
C SER A 310 -9.72 -11.11 15.01
N LYS A 311 -9.36 -11.10 13.71
CA LYS A 311 -8.66 -9.99 13.03
C LYS A 311 -7.31 -9.65 13.67
N GLN A 312 -6.68 -10.62 14.34
CA GLN A 312 -5.41 -10.42 15.03
C GLN A 312 -4.24 -10.47 14.06
N ILE A 313 -3.53 -9.34 13.99
CA ILE A 313 -2.26 -9.20 13.26
C ILE A 313 -1.19 -8.77 14.25
N ILE A 314 -0.08 -9.50 14.26
CA ILE A 314 1.07 -9.18 15.10
C ILE A 314 2.20 -8.70 14.19
N LEU A 315 2.64 -7.46 14.38
CA LEU A 315 3.80 -6.91 13.70
C LEU A 315 5.03 -7.22 14.53
N ASN A 316 5.97 -7.99 13.99
CA ASN A 316 7.23 -8.32 14.64
C ASN A 316 8.36 -7.67 13.82
N PHE A 317 8.89 -6.58 14.35
CA PHE A 317 9.99 -5.83 13.75
C PHE A 317 11.27 -6.02 14.57
N ASP A 318 12.40 -5.73 13.92
CA ASP A 318 13.69 -5.75 14.57
C ASP A 318 13.75 -4.79 15.75
N ALA A 319 14.49 -5.16 16.80
CA ALA A 319 14.58 -4.37 18.04
C ALA A 319 15.45 -3.10 17.89
N ASP A 320 16.04 -2.87 16.72
CA ASP A 320 16.89 -1.73 16.46
C ASP A 320 16.13 -0.44 16.08
N ALA A 321 16.84 0.67 15.96
CA ALA A 321 16.24 1.96 15.60
C ALA A 321 15.62 1.96 14.18
N ALA A 322 16.07 1.08 13.28
CA ALA A 322 15.52 0.94 11.94
C ALA A 322 14.19 0.17 11.98
N GLY A 323 14.12 -0.92 12.77
CA GLY A 323 12.92 -1.70 12.99
C GLY A 323 11.82 -0.88 13.70
N VAL A 324 12.17 -0.05 14.70
CA VAL A 324 11.20 0.89 15.31
C VAL A 324 10.62 1.85 14.27
N LYS A 325 11.43 2.38 13.35
CA LYS A 325 10.95 3.23 12.25
C LYS A 325 10.12 2.44 11.24
N ALA A 326 10.46 1.19 10.98
CA ALA A 326 9.69 0.29 10.12
C ALA A 326 8.32 -0.01 10.75
N ALA A 327 8.28 -0.30 12.07
CA ALA A 327 7.05 -0.45 12.84
C ALA A 327 6.16 0.80 12.75
N GLN A 328 6.71 1.99 12.97
CA GLN A 328 5.96 3.24 12.88
C GLN A 328 5.38 3.47 11.48
N ARG A 329 6.13 3.16 10.42
CA ARG A 329 5.63 3.27 9.04
C ARG A 329 4.52 2.27 8.75
N ALA A 330 4.69 1.01 9.15
CA ALA A 330 3.67 -0.02 8.98
C ALA A 330 2.40 0.30 9.77
N ILE A 331 2.55 0.79 11.01
CA ILE A 331 1.42 1.25 11.83
C ILE A 331 0.68 2.39 11.12
N HIS A 332 1.39 3.39 10.59
CA HIS A 332 0.78 4.51 9.90
C HIS A 332 -0.06 4.10 8.68
N GLU A 333 0.38 3.09 7.93
CA GLU A 333 -0.36 2.56 6.78
C GLU A 333 -1.67 1.84 7.19
N VAL A 334 -1.74 1.31 8.41
CA VAL A 334 -2.87 0.49 8.88
C VAL A 334 -3.61 1.07 10.09
N GLU A 335 -3.11 2.17 10.67
CA GLU A 335 -3.68 2.77 11.90
C GLU A 335 -5.16 3.16 11.75
N ALA A 336 -5.55 3.64 10.56
CA ALA A 336 -6.94 3.99 10.30
C ALA A 336 -7.87 2.77 10.45
N MET A 337 -7.43 1.58 10.08
CA MET A 337 -8.16 0.33 10.28
C MET A 337 -8.19 -0.07 11.75
N ALA A 338 -7.05 0.09 12.44
CA ALA A 338 -6.93 -0.24 13.87
C ALA A 338 -7.79 0.70 14.75
N TYR A 339 -7.82 2.01 14.46
CA TYR A 339 -8.69 2.97 15.15
C TYR A 339 -10.18 2.67 14.98
N ARG A 340 -10.58 2.12 13.82
CA ARG A 340 -11.98 1.71 13.57
C ARG A 340 -12.30 0.33 14.14
N GLY A 341 -11.31 -0.41 14.66
CA GLY A 341 -11.46 -1.76 15.15
C GLY A 341 -11.61 -2.82 14.06
N GLU A 342 -11.16 -2.51 12.85
CA GLU A 342 -11.15 -3.40 11.69
C GLU A 342 -10.03 -4.44 11.78
N VAL A 343 -8.99 -4.14 12.55
CA VAL A 343 -7.86 -5.02 12.84
C VAL A 343 -7.47 -4.91 14.32
N GLN A 344 -7.20 -6.06 14.96
CA GLN A 344 -6.58 -6.14 16.26
C GLN A 344 -5.06 -6.19 16.09
N LEU A 345 -4.46 -5.01 16.03
CA LEU A 345 -3.03 -4.87 15.78
C LEU A 345 -2.25 -5.00 17.09
N ARG A 346 -1.21 -5.84 17.09
CA ARG A 346 -0.26 -6.01 18.20
C ARG A 346 1.16 -5.79 17.70
N ILE A 347 2.02 -5.35 18.59
CA ILE A 347 3.44 -5.11 18.26
C ILE A 347 4.29 -6.02 19.13
N LEU A 348 5.11 -6.83 18.48
CA LEU A 348 6.10 -7.66 19.15
C LEU A 348 7.50 -7.08 18.94
N ASN A 349 8.15 -6.71 20.03
CA ASN A 349 9.58 -6.40 20.07
C ASN A 349 10.29 -7.59 20.72
N ILE A 350 11.24 -8.19 20.03
CA ILE A 350 12.01 -9.31 20.56
C ILE A 350 13.09 -8.78 21.51
N PRO A 351 13.05 -9.12 22.82
CA PRO A 351 14.13 -8.79 23.73
C PRO A 351 15.38 -9.64 23.40
N GLN A 352 16.56 -9.08 23.47
CA GLN A 352 17.86 -9.79 23.35
C GLN A 352 18.21 -10.36 21.96
N GLY A 353 17.39 -10.16 20.94
CA GLY A 353 17.67 -10.55 19.57
C GLY A 353 17.42 -9.38 18.64
N LYS A 354 18.03 -9.40 17.45
CA LYS A 354 17.75 -8.38 16.44
C LYS A 354 16.51 -8.71 15.64
N ASP A 355 16.38 -9.97 15.23
CA ASP A 355 15.29 -10.47 14.41
C ASP A 355 14.81 -11.86 14.90
N PRO A 356 13.67 -12.39 14.39
CA PRO A 356 13.18 -13.72 14.75
C PRO A 356 14.15 -14.86 14.45
N ASP A 357 14.90 -14.79 13.35
CA ASP A 357 15.87 -15.80 12.96
C ASP A 357 17.02 -15.88 13.98
N GLU A 358 17.62 -14.73 14.35
CA GLU A 358 18.67 -14.66 15.39
C GLU A 358 18.15 -15.12 16.75
N PHE A 359 16.92 -14.74 17.12
CA PHE A 359 16.31 -15.15 18.38
C PHE A 359 16.17 -16.67 18.49
N LEU A 360 15.71 -17.33 17.44
CA LEU A 360 15.50 -18.78 17.42
C LEU A 360 16.79 -19.59 17.40
N GLN A 361 17.92 -19.00 17.02
CA GLN A 361 19.24 -19.65 17.16
C GLN A 361 19.65 -19.80 18.63
N HIS A 362 19.14 -18.99 19.52
CA HIS A 362 19.53 -18.94 20.95
C HIS A 362 18.41 -19.35 21.91
N HIS A 363 17.16 -19.39 21.45
CA HIS A 363 16.00 -19.65 22.30
C HIS A 363 15.07 -20.70 21.68
N PRO A 364 14.39 -21.52 22.51
CA PRO A 364 13.39 -22.47 22.01
C PRO A 364 12.15 -21.72 21.47
N ILE A 365 11.42 -22.37 20.57
CA ILE A 365 10.21 -21.80 19.95
C ILE A 365 9.12 -21.43 20.98
N GLU A 366 9.06 -22.11 22.11
CA GLU A 366 8.11 -21.84 23.18
C GLU A 366 8.32 -20.45 23.79
N ALA A 367 9.58 -19.97 23.85
CA ALA A 367 9.88 -18.61 24.29
C ALA A 367 9.30 -17.58 23.30
N TYR A 368 9.42 -17.82 21.99
CA TYR A 368 8.84 -16.96 20.98
C TYR A 368 7.29 -16.98 21.02
N LYS A 369 6.68 -18.16 21.19
CA LYS A 369 5.23 -18.26 21.36
C LYS A 369 4.73 -17.48 22.60
N THR A 370 5.47 -17.51 23.70
CA THR A 370 5.16 -16.71 24.88
C THR A 370 5.21 -15.21 24.58
N LEU A 371 6.21 -14.76 23.83
CA LEU A 371 6.30 -13.36 23.40
C LEU A 371 5.13 -12.96 22.49
N LEU A 372 4.69 -13.83 21.58
CA LEU A 372 3.51 -13.59 20.74
C LEU A 372 2.24 -13.41 21.57
N GLU A 373 2.05 -14.22 22.62
CA GLU A 373 0.89 -14.12 23.51
C GLU A 373 0.91 -12.83 24.35
N GLN A 374 2.09 -12.40 24.75
CA GLN A 374 2.30 -11.20 25.57
C GLN A 374 2.42 -9.92 24.74
N ALA A 375 2.43 -10.00 23.42
CA ALA A 375 2.58 -8.84 22.54
C ALA A 375 1.49 -7.79 22.85
N PRO A 376 1.87 -6.55 23.22
CA PRO A 376 0.92 -5.50 23.58
C PRO A 376 0.09 -5.08 22.37
N LEU A 377 -1.10 -4.54 22.62
CA LEU A 377 -1.85 -3.82 21.60
C LEU A 377 -1.05 -2.62 21.09
N TRP A 378 -1.18 -2.28 19.84
CA TRP A 378 -0.43 -1.19 19.21
C TRP A 378 -0.62 0.17 19.91
N ILE A 379 -1.80 0.43 20.50
CA ILE A 379 -2.05 1.65 21.28
C ILE A 379 -1.21 1.65 22.56
N ASP A 380 -1.14 0.52 23.27
CA ASP A 380 -0.31 0.38 24.46
C ASP A 380 1.16 0.60 24.13
N TRP A 381 1.61 0.01 23.04
CA TRP A 381 2.97 0.20 22.53
C TRP A 381 3.26 1.67 22.19
N GLN A 382 2.34 2.36 21.50
CA GLN A 382 2.51 3.79 21.20
C GLN A 382 2.54 4.66 22.47
N ILE A 383 1.68 4.39 23.43
CA ILE A 383 1.70 5.10 24.71
C ILE A 383 3.05 4.89 25.41
N GLN A 384 3.56 3.66 25.43
CA GLN A 384 4.88 3.35 25.98
C GLN A 384 6.00 4.11 25.26
N GLN A 385 5.98 4.19 23.93
CA GLN A 385 6.96 4.96 23.16
C GLN A 385 6.89 6.46 23.45
N LEU A 386 5.69 7.01 23.66
CA LEU A 386 5.50 8.42 23.99
C LEU A 386 6.04 8.79 25.38
N ILE A 387 6.09 7.84 26.30
CA ILE A 387 6.55 8.05 27.68
C ILE A 387 8.03 7.68 27.84
N ALA A 388 8.53 6.75 27.02
CA ALA A 388 9.90 6.24 27.13
C ALA A 388 10.94 7.37 27.09
N GLY A 389 11.84 7.37 28.10
CA GLY A 389 12.92 8.34 28.21
C GLY A 389 12.51 9.76 28.58
N ARG A 390 11.23 10.00 28.95
CA ARG A 390 10.72 11.30 29.38
C ARG A 390 10.55 11.36 30.89
N ASP A 391 10.96 12.49 31.46
CA ASP A 391 10.68 12.78 32.87
C ASP A 391 9.35 13.53 33.01
N LEU A 392 8.29 12.80 33.33
CA LEU A 392 6.96 13.37 33.55
C LEU A 392 6.85 14.25 34.79
N ALA A 393 7.95 14.43 35.58
CA ALA A 393 8.01 15.41 36.64
C ALA A 393 8.27 16.83 36.11
N GLN A 394 8.88 16.94 34.93
CA GLN A 394 9.13 18.22 34.26
C GLN A 394 7.89 18.69 33.54
N ALA A 395 7.46 19.92 33.81
CA ALA A 395 6.18 20.44 33.32
C ALA A 395 6.09 20.51 31.80
N ASP A 396 7.18 20.86 31.12
CA ASP A 396 7.28 20.92 29.66
C ASP A 396 7.16 19.54 29.01
N GLN A 397 7.89 18.54 29.54
CA GLN A 397 7.82 17.16 29.05
C GLN A 397 6.45 16.53 29.33
N PHE A 398 5.88 16.79 30.49
CA PHE A 398 4.52 16.39 30.83
C PHE A 398 3.51 16.98 29.85
N GLN A 399 3.56 18.29 29.60
CA GLN A 399 2.64 18.98 28.70
C GLN A 399 2.75 18.43 27.26
N GLN A 400 3.96 18.25 26.76
CA GLN A 400 4.20 17.70 25.43
C GLN A 400 3.67 16.26 25.30
N THR A 401 3.95 15.42 26.30
CA THR A 401 3.48 14.03 26.32
C THR A 401 1.95 13.97 26.41
N SER A 402 1.34 14.80 27.26
CA SER A 402 -0.11 14.90 27.39
C SER A 402 -0.78 15.30 26.07
N GLN A 403 -0.26 16.28 25.35
CA GLN A 403 -0.77 16.71 24.04
C GLN A 403 -0.70 15.57 23.01
N GLN A 404 0.40 14.82 22.96
CA GLN A 404 0.56 13.69 22.05
C GLN A 404 -0.39 12.55 22.39
N ILE A 405 -0.58 12.25 23.67
CA ILE A 405 -1.55 11.24 24.14
C ILE A 405 -2.98 11.68 23.81
N VAL A 406 -3.35 12.94 24.04
CA VAL A 406 -4.67 13.45 23.66
C VAL A 406 -4.92 13.31 22.15
N ALA A 407 -3.91 13.58 21.32
CA ALA A 407 -4.00 13.37 19.88
C ALA A 407 -4.24 11.90 19.52
N LEU A 408 -3.47 10.98 20.11
CA LEU A 408 -3.64 9.53 19.94
C LEU A 408 -5.04 9.07 20.34
N LEU A 409 -5.49 9.44 21.54
CA LEU A 409 -6.78 9.02 22.09
C LEU A 409 -7.98 9.62 21.36
N SER A 410 -7.81 10.77 20.71
CA SER A 410 -8.87 11.40 19.92
C SER A 410 -9.25 10.62 18.67
N GLU A 411 -8.32 9.85 18.10
CA GLU A 411 -8.55 9.02 16.91
C GLU A 411 -9.33 7.73 17.21
N ILE A 412 -9.33 7.25 18.45
CA ILE A 412 -10.02 6.01 18.84
C ILE A 412 -11.53 6.17 18.63
N ALA A 413 -12.10 5.39 17.70
CA ALA A 413 -13.51 5.49 17.34
C ALA A 413 -14.44 4.98 18.47
N ASN A 414 -14.11 3.82 19.06
CA ASN A 414 -14.92 3.20 20.12
C ASN A 414 -14.84 3.99 21.42
N ALA A 415 -16.00 4.35 21.99
CA ALA A 415 -16.09 5.18 23.19
C ALA A 415 -15.57 4.46 24.44
N ASP A 416 -15.86 3.16 24.58
CA ASP A 416 -15.47 2.37 25.76
C ASP A 416 -13.96 2.14 25.78
N THR A 417 -13.38 1.76 24.62
CA THR A 417 -11.94 1.63 24.44
C THR A 417 -11.22 2.95 24.73
N ARG A 418 -11.75 4.06 24.26
CA ARG A 418 -11.19 5.40 24.50
C ARG A 418 -11.23 5.76 25.98
N THR A 419 -12.35 5.48 26.67
CA THR A 419 -12.50 5.72 28.13
C THR A 419 -11.52 4.87 28.92
N HIS A 420 -11.32 3.61 28.53
CA HIS A 420 -10.31 2.73 29.12
C HIS A 420 -8.91 3.33 29.04
N TYR A 421 -8.49 3.74 27.84
CA TYR A 421 -7.16 4.32 27.63
C TYR A 421 -6.98 5.69 28.28
N VAL A 422 -8.03 6.52 28.36
CA VAL A 422 -7.98 7.78 29.12
C VAL A 422 -7.67 7.51 30.58
N ARG A 423 -8.31 6.51 31.18
CA ARG A 423 -8.04 6.11 32.57
C ARG A 423 -6.62 5.58 32.74
N GLN A 424 -6.18 4.68 31.89
CA GLN A 424 -4.83 4.12 31.92
C GLN A 424 -3.75 5.22 31.81
N CYS A 425 -3.92 6.19 30.89
CA CYS A 425 -3.02 7.34 30.78
C CYS A 425 -3.05 8.24 32.02
N ALA A 426 -4.23 8.43 32.63
CA ALA A 426 -4.34 9.19 33.89
C ALA A 426 -3.61 8.50 35.03
N GLU A 427 -3.68 7.17 35.11
CA GLU A 427 -2.91 6.36 36.09
C GLU A 427 -1.40 6.55 35.89
N LEU A 428 -0.91 6.50 34.64
CA LEU A 428 0.49 6.76 34.30
C LEU A 428 0.93 8.18 34.70
N PHE A 429 0.11 9.18 34.40
CA PHE A 429 0.38 10.58 34.73
C PHE A 429 0.31 10.90 36.23
N SER A 430 -0.46 10.14 36.99
CA SER A 430 -0.59 10.31 38.46
C SER A 430 0.68 9.94 39.20
N ARG A 431 1.62 9.22 38.56
CA ARG A 431 2.88 8.76 39.16
C ARG A 431 2.69 8.01 40.48
N GLY A 432 1.61 7.26 40.56
CA GLY A 432 1.26 6.45 41.76
C GLY A 432 0.37 7.15 42.78
N ASP A 433 0.05 8.45 42.61
CA ASP A 433 -0.95 9.09 43.46
C ASP A 433 -2.38 8.83 42.94
N GLY A 434 -3.02 7.79 43.46
CA GLY A 434 -4.37 7.40 43.05
C GLY A 434 -5.44 8.49 43.25
N ARG A 435 -5.19 9.52 44.07
CA ARG A 435 -6.14 10.63 44.31
C ARG A 435 -6.22 11.57 43.09
N LEU A 436 -5.14 11.66 42.31
CA LEU A 436 -5.09 12.50 41.12
C LEU A 436 -5.72 11.84 39.88
N VAL A 437 -5.87 10.52 39.86
CA VAL A 437 -6.35 9.77 38.69
C VAL A 437 -7.71 10.27 38.17
N PRO A 438 -8.75 10.48 39.02
CA PRO A 438 -10.04 10.95 38.54
C PRO A 438 -9.96 12.34 37.87
N LEU A 439 -9.22 13.26 38.48
CA LEU A 439 -9.03 14.61 37.98
C LEU A 439 -8.27 14.62 36.64
N LEU A 440 -7.20 13.84 36.56
CA LEU A 440 -6.39 13.70 35.33
C LEU A 440 -7.20 13.05 34.21
N ALA A 441 -8.00 12.02 34.52
CA ALA A 441 -8.88 11.36 33.56
C ALA A 441 -9.96 12.33 33.01
N GLU A 442 -10.57 13.12 33.89
CA GLU A 442 -11.55 14.14 33.48
C GLU A 442 -10.90 15.20 32.55
N ASN A 443 -9.75 15.73 32.95
CA ASN A 443 -8.99 16.69 32.15
C ASN A 443 -8.61 16.14 30.78
N LEU A 444 -8.09 14.92 30.70
CA LEU A 444 -7.77 14.25 29.44
C LEU A 444 -9.03 14.05 28.59
N MET A 445 -10.13 13.60 29.20
CA MET A 445 -11.39 13.38 28.47
C MET A 445 -11.96 14.68 27.90
N VAL A 446 -11.88 15.79 28.65
CA VAL A 446 -12.30 17.12 28.16
C VAL A 446 -11.45 17.54 26.95
N GLN A 447 -10.14 17.38 27.03
CA GLN A 447 -9.22 17.71 25.94
C GLN A 447 -9.48 16.84 24.70
N VAL A 448 -9.64 15.53 24.86
CA VAL A 448 -9.99 14.58 23.79
C VAL A 448 -11.33 14.96 23.13
N ARG A 449 -12.36 15.28 23.93
CA ARG A 449 -13.66 15.74 23.39
C ARG A 449 -13.54 17.05 22.64
N ARG A 450 -12.73 18.00 23.14
CA ARG A 450 -12.49 19.29 22.47
C ARG A 450 -11.80 19.06 21.14
N GLN A 451 -10.77 18.23 21.08
CA GLN A 451 -10.05 17.91 19.85
C GLN A 451 -10.93 17.22 18.81
N ARG A 452 -11.82 16.32 19.24
CA ARG A 452 -12.80 15.66 18.33
C ARG A 452 -13.91 16.58 17.82
N ARG A 453 -14.29 17.63 18.59
CA ARG A 453 -15.33 18.58 18.19
C ARG A 453 -14.81 19.70 17.29
N SER A 454 -13.52 19.92 17.25
CA SER A 454 -12.87 20.90 16.38
C SER A 454 -12.27 20.18 15.16
N PRO A 455 -13.02 19.99 14.07
CA PRO A 455 -12.46 19.54 12.81
C PRO A 455 -11.70 20.70 12.12
N GLY A 456 -10.78 21.34 12.86
CA GLY A 456 -10.06 22.53 12.37
C GLY A 456 -9.31 23.32 13.44
N GLY A 457 -9.27 22.86 14.68
CA GLY A 457 -8.49 23.51 15.75
C GLY A 457 -7.01 23.17 15.63
N GLU A 458 -6.19 24.19 15.32
CA GLU A 458 -4.74 24.20 15.36
C GLU A 458 -4.19 23.66 16.68
N THR A 459 -3.99 22.37 16.77
CA THR A 459 -2.86 21.80 17.49
C THR A 459 -2.10 21.01 16.45
N ALA A 460 -0.86 21.42 16.25
CA ALA A 460 0.06 20.79 15.33
C ALA A 460 -0.09 19.26 15.45
N ARG A 461 -0.82 18.64 14.51
CA ARG A 461 -0.46 17.30 14.10
C ARG A 461 1.04 17.38 13.95
N PRO A 462 1.85 16.45 14.52
CA PRO A 462 3.15 16.29 13.94
C PRO A 462 2.82 16.15 12.45
N LYS A 463 3.20 17.14 11.68
CA LYS A 463 3.23 17.02 10.22
C LYS A 463 4.26 15.92 9.98
N LEU A 464 3.84 14.66 10.16
CA LEU A 464 4.38 13.59 9.36
C LEU A 464 4.29 14.16 7.97
N ALA A 465 5.43 14.28 7.36
CA ALA A 465 5.57 14.77 6.02
C ALA A 465 4.73 13.90 5.07
N PHE A 466 3.41 14.03 5.16
CA PHE A 466 2.57 13.90 4.01
C PHE A 466 3.13 14.95 3.09
N THR A 467 3.87 14.47 2.19
CA THR A 467 4.53 15.15 1.12
C THR A 467 3.73 16.40 0.82
N GLN A 468 4.30 17.59 1.14
CA GLN A 468 3.85 18.88 0.59
C GLN A 468 3.65 18.78 -0.93
N THR A 469 4.28 17.80 -1.55
CA THR A 469 4.05 17.32 -2.91
C THR A 469 2.59 16.89 -3.16
N SER A 470 1.92 16.16 -2.29
CA SER A 470 0.55 15.69 -2.56
C SER A 470 -0.50 16.80 -2.52
N THR A 471 -0.38 17.78 -1.63
CA THR A 471 -1.33 18.91 -1.55
C THR A 471 -1.13 19.88 -2.71
N LEU A 472 0.12 20.16 -3.07
CA LEU A 472 0.48 20.98 -4.21
C LEU A 472 0.06 20.30 -5.53
N GLU A 473 0.33 19.02 -5.66
CA GLU A 473 -0.05 18.24 -6.84
C GLU A 473 -1.59 18.20 -7.01
N ALA A 474 -2.32 18.01 -5.92
CA ALA A 474 -3.78 18.05 -5.92
C ALA A 474 -4.33 19.43 -6.31
N ALA A 475 -3.71 20.52 -5.86
CA ALA A 475 -4.09 21.88 -6.22
C ALA A 475 -3.81 22.17 -7.71
N GLU A 476 -2.64 21.79 -8.21
CA GLU A 476 -2.32 21.90 -9.63
C GLU A 476 -3.27 21.08 -10.50
N ALA A 477 -3.56 19.83 -10.09
CA ALA A 477 -4.52 18.95 -10.76
C ALA A 477 -5.94 19.54 -10.78
N ALA A 478 -6.37 20.22 -9.70
CA ALA A 478 -7.68 20.88 -9.63
C ALA A 478 -7.80 22.03 -10.63
N LEU A 479 -6.78 22.91 -10.73
CA LEU A 479 -6.76 23.98 -11.73
C LEU A 479 -6.78 23.43 -13.15
N LEU A 480 -5.97 22.40 -13.44
CA LEU A 480 -5.94 21.77 -14.76
C LEU A 480 -7.28 21.11 -15.11
N ARG A 481 -7.96 20.47 -14.16
CA ARG A 481 -9.29 19.91 -14.38
C ARG A 481 -10.32 20.99 -14.72
N VAL A 482 -10.36 22.08 -13.95
CA VAL A 482 -11.27 23.20 -14.27
C VAL A 482 -10.97 23.73 -15.66
N PHE A 483 -9.71 23.93 -16.02
CA PHE A 483 -9.33 24.42 -17.35
C PHE A 483 -9.73 23.46 -18.47
N ILE A 484 -9.58 22.16 -18.26
CA ILE A 484 -9.89 21.13 -19.27
C ILE A 484 -11.41 20.99 -19.47
N HIS A 485 -12.17 20.94 -18.36
CA HIS A 485 -13.58 20.55 -18.38
C HIS A 485 -14.58 21.71 -18.33
N SER A 486 -14.13 22.95 -18.10
CA SER A 486 -14.99 24.14 -18.05
C SER A 486 -14.47 25.24 -18.98
N ALA A 487 -14.95 25.25 -20.20
CA ALA A 487 -14.56 26.25 -21.23
C ALA A 487 -14.81 27.70 -20.74
N GLU A 488 -15.92 27.91 -20.03
CA GLU A 488 -16.34 29.20 -19.49
C GLU A 488 -15.31 29.79 -18.51
N HIS A 489 -14.65 28.96 -17.69
CA HIS A 489 -13.71 29.40 -16.65
C HIS A 489 -12.23 29.35 -17.09
N ARG A 490 -11.91 29.02 -18.34
CA ARG A 490 -10.54 29.04 -18.87
C ARG A 490 -9.87 30.42 -18.75
N PRO A 491 -10.56 31.53 -19.10
CA PRO A 491 -9.99 32.88 -18.93
C PRO A 491 -9.66 33.21 -17.48
N GLU A 492 -10.50 32.81 -16.54
CA GLU A 492 -10.30 33.04 -15.10
C GLU A 492 -9.09 32.29 -14.56
N VAL A 493 -8.87 31.04 -14.99
CA VAL A 493 -7.66 30.27 -14.64
C VAL A 493 -6.39 30.94 -15.18
N LEU A 494 -6.41 31.43 -16.45
CA LEU A 494 -5.30 32.14 -17.04
C LEU A 494 -4.98 33.43 -16.28
N GLU A 495 -5.99 34.26 -16.05
CA GLU A 495 -5.84 35.52 -15.31
C GLU A 495 -5.28 35.25 -13.90
N MET A 496 -5.78 34.23 -13.21
CA MET A 496 -5.34 33.88 -11.86
C MET A 496 -3.87 33.46 -11.83
N LEU A 497 -3.42 32.64 -12.78
CA LEU A 497 -2.03 32.20 -12.89
C LEU A 497 -1.10 33.39 -13.23
N GLU A 498 -1.49 34.27 -14.15
CA GLU A 498 -0.71 35.45 -14.53
C GLU A 498 -0.66 36.49 -13.41
N LYS A 499 -1.78 36.82 -12.78
CA LYS A 499 -1.88 37.81 -11.70
C LYS A 499 -1.02 37.46 -10.48
N ARG A 500 -0.84 36.15 -10.20
CA ARG A 500 -0.07 35.66 -9.05
C ARG A 500 1.30 35.12 -9.43
N ASP A 501 1.71 35.22 -10.69
CA ASP A 501 2.97 34.67 -11.23
C ASP A 501 3.17 33.21 -10.85
N LEU A 502 2.13 32.38 -11.02
CA LEU A 502 2.15 30.98 -10.65
C LEU A 502 2.51 30.09 -11.83
N GLN A 503 3.37 29.11 -11.58
CA GLN A 503 3.76 28.08 -12.53
C GLN A 503 3.54 26.70 -11.94
N PHE A 504 3.19 25.72 -12.78
CA PHE A 504 3.07 24.34 -12.35
C PHE A 504 4.42 23.77 -11.95
N SER A 505 4.49 23.16 -10.78
CA SER A 505 5.74 22.65 -10.20
C SER A 505 6.09 21.27 -10.71
N PHE A 506 5.07 20.44 -11.03
CA PHE A 506 5.28 19.06 -11.50
C PHE A 506 5.57 19.01 -13.00
N SER A 507 6.54 18.19 -13.42
CA SER A 507 6.98 18.09 -14.82
C SER A 507 5.86 17.66 -15.77
N HIS A 508 5.04 16.70 -15.35
CA HIS A 508 3.89 16.21 -16.13
C HIS A 508 2.77 17.26 -16.25
N HIS A 509 2.51 18.05 -15.20
CA HIS A 509 1.56 19.17 -15.26
C HIS A 509 2.08 20.31 -16.14
N ARG A 510 3.37 20.64 -16.08
CA ARG A 510 3.99 21.62 -16.98
C ARG A 510 3.93 21.17 -18.44
N ALA A 511 4.23 19.91 -18.72
CA ALA A 511 4.16 19.36 -20.08
C ALA A 511 2.73 19.44 -20.63
N LEU A 512 1.73 19.05 -19.82
CA LEU A 512 0.32 19.20 -20.18
C LEU A 512 -0.04 20.66 -20.45
N TRP A 513 0.35 21.58 -19.55
CA TRP A 513 0.07 23.00 -19.68
C TRP A 513 0.70 23.62 -20.94
N GLN A 514 1.96 23.29 -21.23
CA GLN A 514 2.66 23.72 -22.44
C GLN A 514 1.97 23.21 -23.69
N THR A 515 1.55 21.94 -23.70
CA THR A 515 0.83 21.33 -24.82
C THR A 515 -0.50 22.04 -25.07
N VAL A 516 -1.23 22.36 -24.01
CA VAL A 516 -2.52 23.06 -24.11
C VAL A 516 -2.32 24.50 -24.57
N ARG A 517 -1.31 25.22 -24.06
CA ARG A 517 -1.03 26.60 -24.47
C ARG A 517 -0.48 26.75 -25.89
N ALA A 518 0.13 25.71 -26.44
CA ALA A 518 0.62 25.70 -27.82
C ALA A 518 -0.53 25.55 -28.86
N GLN A 519 -1.71 25.20 -28.41
CA GLN A 519 -2.91 25.07 -29.25
C GLN A 519 -3.84 26.28 -29.04
N ASP A 520 -4.55 26.68 -30.09
CA ASP A 520 -5.62 27.68 -29.93
C ASP A 520 -6.87 27.01 -29.33
N VAL A 521 -6.90 27.00 -27.98
CA VAL A 521 -7.92 26.29 -27.18
C VAL A 521 -9.28 26.99 -27.22
N SER A 522 -9.35 28.22 -27.77
CA SER A 522 -10.59 28.98 -27.87
C SER A 522 -11.62 28.34 -28.80
N GLU A 523 -11.17 27.53 -29.79
CA GLU A 523 -12.01 26.85 -30.77
C GLU A 523 -12.34 25.38 -30.42
N LEU A 524 -11.81 24.83 -29.30
CA LEU A 524 -12.00 23.43 -28.92
C LEU A 524 -13.10 23.25 -27.88
N ASP A 525 -14.27 22.79 -28.29
CA ASP A 525 -15.38 22.47 -27.39
C ASP A 525 -15.07 21.25 -26.51
N ASP A 526 -14.42 20.21 -27.02
CA ASP A 526 -13.99 19.01 -26.26
C ASP A 526 -12.46 18.91 -26.13
N LEU A 527 -11.90 19.75 -25.27
CA LEU A 527 -10.47 19.71 -24.96
C LEU A 527 -10.06 18.39 -24.30
N ALA A 528 -10.93 17.79 -23.48
CA ALA A 528 -10.65 16.51 -22.83
C ALA A 528 -10.55 15.35 -23.85
N GLY A 529 -11.43 15.35 -24.86
CA GLY A 529 -11.37 14.38 -25.96
C GLY A 529 -10.12 14.52 -26.80
N TRP A 530 -9.72 15.75 -27.11
CA TRP A 530 -8.49 16.03 -27.84
C TRP A 530 -7.25 15.56 -27.05
N LEU A 531 -7.18 15.87 -25.74
CA LEU A 531 -6.08 15.44 -24.86
C LEU A 531 -5.99 13.92 -24.71
N ARG A 532 -7.11 13.21 -24.69
CA ARG A 532 -7.12 11.73 -24.68
C ARG A 532 -6.44 11.14 -25.91
N ASN A 533 -6.69 11.73 -27.07
CA ASN A 533 -6.06 11.31 -28.33
C ASN A 533 -4.56 11.67 -28.36
N ALA A 534 -4.19 12.86 -27.89
CA ALA A 534 -2.79 13.30 -27.79
C ALA A 534 -1.97 12.45 -26.78
N ALA A 535 -2.59 12.05 -25.67
CA ALA A 535 -1.95 11.21 -24.65
C ALA A 535 -1.61 9.79 -25.16
N ALA A 536 -2.31 9.29 -26.17
CA ALA A 536 -1.98 8.01 -26.80
C ALA A 536 -0.63 8.04 -27.56
N GLN A 537 -0.13 9.24 -27.89
CA GLN A 537 1.10 9.46 -28.67
C GLN A 537 2.25 10.06 -27.86
N SER A 538 2.04 10.44 -26.59
CA SER A 538 3.03 11.12 -25.74
C SER A 538 3.12 10.50 -24.34
N ALA A 539 4.31 9.98 -24.00
CA ALA A 539 4.57 9.40 -22.67
C ALA A 539 4.42 10.44 -21.54
N ALA A 540 4.72 11.72 -21.79
CA ALA A 540 4.57 12.79 -20.80
C ALA A 540 3.09 13.08 -20.49
N LEU A 541 2.20 13.01 -21.49
CA LEU A 541 0.76 13.21 -21.33
C LEU A 541 0.05 11.97 -20.76
N SER A 542 0.63 10.78 -20.89
CA SER A 542 0.05 9.55 -20.32
C SER A 542 -0.03 9.58 -18.81
N GLN A 543 0.87 10.29 -18.12
CA GLN A 543 0.86 10.46 -16.67
C GLN A 543 -0.30 11.35 -16.17
N THR A 544 -0.87 12.18 -17.04
CA THR A 544 -1.96 13.10 -16.74
C THR A 544 -3.35 12.59 -17.16
N GLN A 545 -3.46 11.34 -17.61
CA GLN A 545 -4.73 10.74 -18.09
C GLN A 545 -5.87 10.83 -17.06
N HIS A 546 -5.55 10.75 -15.77
CA HIS A 546 -6.51 10.88 -14.67
C HIS A 546 -7.18 12.26 -14.61
N LEU A 547 -6.66 13.29 -15.31
CA LEU A 547 -7.25 14.62 -15.40
C LEU A 547 -8.31 14.73 -16.51
N TYR A 548 -8.34 13.79 -17.45
CA TYR A 548 -9.23 13.82 -18.60
C TYR A 548 -10.58 13.16 -18.37
N TYR A 549 -10.78 12.62 -17.16
CA TYR A 549 -12.02 11.99 -16.71
C TYR A 549 -12.50 12.63 -15.42
N LEU A 550 -13.81 12.83 -15.29
CA LEU A 550 -14.43 13.34 -14.08
C LEU A 550 -15.19 12.20 -13.36
N ASP A 551 -14.80 11.94 -12.13
CA ASP A 551 -15.61 11.19 -11.18
C ASP A 551 -16.67 12.11 -10.52
N GLU A 552 -17.54 11.57 -9.67
CA GLU A 552 -18.60 12.34 -9.02
C GLU A 552 -18.06 13.51 -8.18
N LYS A 553 -16.93 13.31 -7.49
CA LYS A 553 -16.30 14.34 -6.66
C LYS A 553 -15.71 15.46 -7.53
N THR A 554 -14.89 15.10 -8.50
CA THR A 554 -14.23 16.06 -9.40
C THR A 554 -15.22 16.80 -10.30
N ARG A 555 -16.36 16.18 -10.64
CA ARG A 555 -17.46 16.85 -11.33
C ARG A 555 -18.07 17.97 -10.47
N ARG A 556 -18.29 17.71 -9.18
CA ARG A 556 -18.76 18.74 -8.22
C ARG A 556 -17.75 19.88 -8.08
N ASP A 557 -16.46 19.58 -8.09
CA ASP A 557 -15.39 20.58 -8.02
C ASP A 557 -15.42 21.49 -9.28
N VAL A 558 -15.60 20.93 -10.47
CA VAL A 558 -15.72 21.71 -11.71
C VAL A 558 -16.97 22.59 -11.73
N LEU A 559 -18.10 22.13 -11.18
CA LEU A 559 -19.33 22.93 -11.02
C LEU A 559 -19.15 24.12 -10.06
N ARG A 560 -18.12 24.10 -9.22
CA ARG A 560 -17.76 25.17 -8.28
C ARG A 560 -16.46 25.86 -8.70
N ALA A 561 -16.23 25.98 -9.99
CA ALA A 561 -14.96 26.45 -10.57
C ALA A 561 -14.38 27.71 -9.92
N PRO A 562 -15.11 28.81 -9.68
CA PRO A 562 -14.52 30.00 -9.06
C PRO A 562 -13.92 29.74 -7.67
N LEU A 563 -14.57 28.91 -6.84
CA LEU A 563 -14.07 28.54 -5.52
C LEU A 563 -12.83 27.65 -5.62
N VAL A 564 -12.84 26.70 -6.55
CA VAL A 564 -11.74 25.79 -6.78
C VAL A 564 -10.52 26.54 -7.32
N ILE A 565 -10.70 27.47 -8.27
CA ILE A 565 -9.63 28.31 -8.83
C ILE A 565 -8.98 29.12 -7.71
N ARG A 566 -9.76 29.83 -6.90
CA ARG A 566 -9.28 30.63 -5.76
C ARG A 566 -8.49 29.77 -4.77
N ALA A 567 -9.08 28.67 -4.31
CA ALA A 567 -8.48 27.81 -3.28
C ALA A 567 -7.21 27.11 -3.78
N ALA A 568 -7.20 26.63 -5.03
CA ALA A 568 -6.08 25.94 -5.63
C ALA A 568 -4.91 26.91 -5.90
N ALA A 569 -5.18 28.10 -6.44
CA ALA A 569 -4.17 29.13 -6.66
C ALA A 569 -3.55 29.59 -5.32
N ALA A 570 -4.37 29.82 -4.29
CA ALA A 570 -3.89 30.16 -2.96
C ALA A 570 -3.02 29.03 -2.35
N CYS A 571 -3.35 27.75 -2.60
CA CYS A 571 -2.56 26.62 -2.15
C CYS A 571 -1.19 26.54 -2.83
N ILE A 572 -1.13 26.79 -4.15
CA ILE A 572 0.13 26.80 -4.91
C ILE A 572 1.01 27.97 -4.42
N GLU A 573 0.46 29.17 -4.32
CA GLU A 573 1.17 30.36 -3.84
C GLU A 573 1.66 30.17 -2.40
N GLN A 574 0.84 29.63 -1.51
CA GLN A 574 1.23 29.32 -0.13
C GLN A 574 2.44 28.40 -0.06
N THR A 575 2.48 27.35 -0.88
CA THR A 575 3.62 26.43 -0.92
C THR A 575 4.92 27.13 -1.36
N LEU A 576 4.83 28.08 -2.30
CA LEU A 576 5.96 28.89 -2.73
C LEU A 576 6.42 29.86 -1.63
N CYS A 577 5.47 30.53 -0.95
CA CYS A 577 5.75 31.39 0.19
C CYS A 577 6.42 30.61 1.34
N GLU A 578 5.96 29.40 1.65
CA GLU A 578 6.57 28.54 2.67
C GLU A 578 8.00 28.10 2.32
N LYS A 579 8.30 27.88 1.02
CA LYS A 579 9.66 27.59 0.56
C LYS A 579 10.57 28.82 0.72
N ARG A 580 10.10 30.02 0.33
CA ARG A 580 10.84 31.28 0.49
C ARG A 580 11.04 31.61 1.97
N TYR A 581 10.01 31.45 2.80
CA TYR A 581 10.08 31.63 4.25
C TYR A 581 11.19 30.77 4.87
N ARG A 582 11.23 29.46 4.54
CA ARG A 582 12.27 28.54 5.05
C ARG A 582 13.66 28.94 4.56
N HIS A 583 13.79 29.35 3.32
CA HIS A 583 15.05 29.79 2.75
C HIS A 583 15.57 31.06 3.46
N PHE A 584 14.73 32.07 3.63
CA PHE A 584 15.13 33.29 4.34
C PHE A 584 15.41 33.03 5.83
N LEU A 585 14.67 32.14 6.47
CA LEU A 585 14.93 31.71 7.85
C LEU A 585 16.30 31.02 7.98
N GLN A 586 16.64 30.16 7.03
CA GLN A 586 17.95 29.51 6.98
C GLN A 586 19.07 30.54 6.79
N LEU A 587 18.94 31.43 5.81
CA LEU A 587 19.92 32.49 5.57
C LEU A 587 20.09 33.41 6.81
N TRP A 588 19.00 33.75 7.48
CA TRP A 588 19.04 34.55 8.70
C TRP A 588 19.76 33.80 9.83
N THR A 589 19.51 32.51 9.99
CA THR A 589 20.14 31.68 11.04
C THR A 589 21.64 31.50 10.79
N GLU A 590 22.03 31.23 9.54
CA GLU A 590 23.43 31.05 9.14
C GLU A 590 24.22 32.35 9.20
N SER A 591 23.58 33.48 8.95
CA SER A 591 24.21 34.82 8.84
C SER A 591 24.32 35.56 10.18
N ASN A 592 23.64 35.09 11.23
CA ASN A 592 23.49 35.81 12.51
C ASN A 592 24.81 36.04 13.27
N GLN A 593 25.93 35.43 12.85
CA GLN A 593 27.26 35.59 13.47
C GLN A 593 28.28 36.32 12.59
N THR A 594 27.99 36.62 11.31
CA THR A 594 29.02 37.03 10.34
C THR A 594 28.67 38.18 9.40
N GLN A 595 27.42 38.69 9.39
CA GLN A 595 26.99 39.65 8.38
C GLN A 595 26.56 41.04 8.94
N PRO A 596 26.55 42.13 8.10
CA PRO A 596 26.14 43.47 8.51
C PRO A 596 24.67 43.53 8.94
N ALA A 597 24.36 44.44 9.89
CA ALA A 597 23.01 44.60 10.46
C ALA A 597 21.91 44.88 9.42
N ASP A 598 22.22 45.56 8.34
CA ASP A 598 21.27 45.87 7.26
C ASP A 598 20.81 44.62 6.50
N GLN A 599 21.70 43.65 6.33
CA GLN A 599 21.38 42.39 5.63
C GLN A 599 20.55 41.46 6.51
N LEU A 600 20.80 41.46 7.81
CA LEU A 600 19.97 40.72 8.78
C LEU A 600 18.56 41.32 8.86
N ALA A 601 18.44 42.66 8.86
CA ALA A 601 17.15 43.35 8.82
C ALA A 601 16.39 43.07 7.52
N TYR A 602 17.07 42.97 6.39
CA TYR A 602 16.44 42.53 5.12
C TYR A 602 15.83 41.12 5.20
N PHE A 603 16.60 40.13 5.67
CA PHE A 603 16.08 38.78 5.81
C PHE A 603 14.91 38.71 6.81
N GLN A 604 14.99 39.43 7.89
CA GLN A 604 13.93 39.52 8.89
C GLN A 604 12.64 40.10 8.30
N ASN A 605 12.74 41.15 7.50
CA ASN A 605 11.60 41.75 6.82
C ASN A 605 10.99 40.79 5.80
N GLN A 606 11.81 40.03 5.05
CA GLN A 606 11.31 39.00 4.12
C GLN A 606 10.59 37.87 4.88
N ILE A 607 11.12 37.39 5.99
CA ILE A 607 10.48 36.38 6.85
C ILE A 607 9.10 36.84 7.32
N TYR A 608 8.97 38.11 7.77
CA TYR A 608 7.69 38.65 8.19
C TYR A 608 6.70 38.82 7.02
N ALA A 609 7.18 39.27 5.87
CA ALA A 609 6.36 39.45 4.67
C ALA A 609 5.77 38.09 4.20
N GLU A 610 6.63 37.06 4.09
CA GLU A 610 6.18 35.73 3.68
C GLU A 610 5.23 35.11 4.72
N LYS A 611 5.50 35.27 6.02
CA LYS A 611 4.63 34.79 7.10
C LYS A 611 3.24 35.43 7.06
N ARG A 612 3.18 36.74 6.82
CA ARG A 612 1.93 37.47 6.65
C ARG A 612 1.16 36.98 5.43
N ARG A 613 1.86 36.82 4.30
CA ARG A 613 1.23 36.32 3.06
C ARG A 613 0.68 34.91 3.21
N ILE A 614 1.39 34.01 3.90
CA ILE A 614 0.91 32.65 4.22
C ILE A 614 -0.41 32.71 5.01
N ALA A 615 -0.52 33.59 6.01
CA ALA A 615 -1.73 33.74 6.81
C ALA A 615 -2.92 34.31 6.01
N GLU A 616 -2.67 35.20 5.04
CA GLU A 616 -3.69 35.71 4.12
C GLU A 616 -4.18 34.59 3.18
N LEU A 617 -3.26 33.82 2.58
CA LEU A 617 -3.57 32.73 1.67
C LEU A 617 -4.33 31.58 2.37
N GLU A 618 -4.06 31.37 3.65
CA GLU A 618 -4.77 30.36 4.45
C GLU A 618 -6.24 30.71 4.62
N LYS A 619 -6.57 31.99 4.75
CA LYS A 619 -7.97 32.47 4.75
C LYS A 619 -8.62 32.34 3.38
N GLU A 620 -7.90 32.66 2.31
CA GLU A 620 -8.40 32.53 0.93
C GLU A 620 -8.74 31.07 0.53
N ARG A 621 -8.10 30.09 1.15
CA ARG A 621 -8.37 28.67 0.95
C ARG A 621 -9.67 28.19 1.59
N GLN A 622 -10.21 28.93 2.56
CA GLN A 622 -11.42 28.56 3.26
C GLN A 622 -12.64 28.98 2.46
N THR A 623 -13.65 28.11 2.41
CA THR A 623 -14.95 28.42 1.84
C THR A 623 -15.81 29.08 2.91
N THR A 624 -16.31 30.28 2.65
CA THR A 624 -17.17 31.02 3.58
C THR A 624 -18.65 30.76 3.30
N PHE A 625 -19.53 31.13 4.22
CA PHE A 625 -20.97 31.03 4.00
C PHE A 625 -21.43 31.93 2.84
N GLU A 626 -20.81 33.09 2.65
CA GLU A 626 -21.08 34.01 1.53
C GLU A 626 -20.72 33.38 0.18
N ASP A 627 -19.61 32.64 0.10
CA ASP A 627 -19.20 31.90 -1.10
C ASP A 627 -20.25 30.86 -1.49
N LEU A 628 -20.83 30.18 -0.50
CA LEU A 628 -21.89 29.16 -0.74
C LEU A 628 -23.22 29.80 -1.16
N ALA A 629 -23.53 30.99 -0.66
CA ALA A 629 -24.75 31.70 -1.00
C ALA A 629 -24.74 32.30 -2.41
N GLN A 630 -23.57 32.55 -2.99
CA GLN A 630 -23.41 33.10 -4.34
C GLN A 630 -23.39 32.02 -5.44
N LEU A 631 -23.28 30.74 -5.06
CA LEU A 631 -23.31 29.65 -6.04
C LEU A 631 -24.73 29.49 -6.62
N PRO A 632 -24.86 29.31 -7.95
CA PRO A 632 -26.16 28.98 -8.53
C PRO A 632 -26.69 27.69 -7.94
N TRP A 633 -27.96 27.71 -7.52
CA TRP A 633 -28.64 26.52 -7.02
C TRP A 633 -28.77 25.50 -8.16
N VAL A 634 -27.95 24.50 -8.18
CA VAL A 634 -28.07 23.38 -9.11
C VAL A 634 -29.10 22.43 -8.53
N GLY A 635 -30.32 22.49 -9.05
CA GLY A 635 -31.40 21.56 -8.68
C GLY A 635 -30.98 20.12 -8.96
N VAL A 636 -31.47 19.18 -8.16
CA VAL A 636 -31.18 17.73 -8.25
C VAL A 636 -31.53 17.15 -9.64
N ASP A 637 -32.37 17.84 -10.43
CA ASP A 637 -32.86 17.41 -11.74
C ASP A 637 -31.87 17.66 -12.91
N SER A 638 -30.74 18.33 -12.70
CA SER A 638 -29.71 18.54 -13.74
C SER A 638 -28.57 17.52 -13.68
N LEU A 639 -28.75 16.42 -12.96
CA LEU A 639 -27.74 15.34 -12.76
C LEU A 639 -28.14 14.03 -13.46
N VAL A 640 -28.95 14.08 -14.52
CA VAL A 640 -29.24 12.92 -15.38
C VAL A 640 -28.37 12.97 -16.64
#